data_95e78e962915b7c8d7b5a309ba4ba119
#
_entry.id   95e78e962915b7c8d7b5a309ba4ba119
#
_cell.length_a   1.000
_cell.length_b   1.000
_cell.length_c   1.000
_cell.angle_alpha   90.00
_cell.angle_beta   90.00
_cell.angle_gamma   90.00
#
_symmetry.space_group_name_H-M   'P 1'
#
loop_
_entity.id
_entity.type
_entity.pdbx_description
1 polymer ?
#
loop_
_entity_poly.entity_id
_entity_poly.type
_entity_poly.pdbx_seq_one_letter_code
_entity_poly.pdbx_strand_id
1 'polypeptide(L)'
;MPGAAPVTDGPQTPCRALYKIQCHPTGDPQINGLLKKSGTLLRRLSGRRPAGDSPYDALVAFKDDQAEPLELLRRLVTTLRPQGRADDGFAARYADLLDHLENDADLLAAFRGHVVHFVATRRLLTFFTDSGILPDTGFFSEWWRILGNRILPEAPDERRLKDCLHVIYDRTSDWRWLEQIPPEYTQRFWALIAPAGELRSSDWRSIQEQMLDAVLLLAHRVSGLGVESELMRASPVLDDNQPRFIALSSEALDFVNSFRAALADPALDYDDGSQLLVIADQCSETLQRIRKRALTIGTSLHLTYVLTRSEQSIRRLHELVAIITAGQRASSRRAAIDAWGEFAGIALLAENRRNSLRHYMSQLSSLLAVRVTENAARSGEHYICETRADYGWMWRSAAGAGVLIGLMAMLKILVGGLSAPLFVQAFLFSMIYGLGFVLIFLLGLTVATKQPAMTAQTLAGLLGDIKPNRSADLERLVDVVAAVSRSQLAAIAGNVMVALPVAIVVGLGLSQLLGSPVISPDKGAHLLADLDPLSWAIPHAAIAGFYLFLSGLINGYFDNQAAYADVGLRIARLRWLNALVGKAGAARAGNYIQERLGGIMGNFLFGCMLGSTGVIGTILGLPLDIRHIAFAAANLGYALIGFQFALPLQAVLWGALGIAAIGLTNLGVSFWLALRTALGARRIRFEHWGPLLGAIGRRFRRQPRSFLLPPRTPSNQAG
;
A
#
# COMPACT_ATOMS: atom_id res chain seq x y z
N MET A 1 46.98 16.95 68.27
CA MET A 1 45.69 16.81 69.01
C MET A 1 44.72 17.82 68.44
N PRO A 2 43.48 17.46 68.39
CA PRO A 2 42.72 16.43 67.59
C PRO A 2 41.85 17.14 66.57
N GLY A 3 41.30 16.58 65.62
CA GLY A 3 40.23 15.70 65.40
C GLY A 3 39.91 15.50 63.96
N ALA A 4 39.64 14.30 63.63
CA ALA A 4 39.17 13.86 62.31
C ALA A 4 37.71 14.28 62.06
N ALA A 5 37.39 14.74 60.86
CA ALA A 5 36.06 14.89 60.35
C ALA A 5 35.82 13.83 59.25
N PRO A 6 34.65 13.24 59.14
CA PRO A 6 34.37 12.09 58.27
C PRO A 6 34.05 12.49 56.83
N VAL A 7 34.43 11.58 55.96
CA VAL A 7 34.13 11.53 54.53
C VAL A 7 32.63 11.49 54.30
N THR A 8 32.07 12.37 53.49
CA THR A 8 30.69 12.35 53.00
C THR A 8 30.62 11.56 51.69
N ASP A 9 29.81 10.52 51.71
CA ASP A 9 29.41 9.70 50.56
C ASP A 9 28.70 10.51 49.48
N GLY A 10 29.03 10.25 48.23
CA GLY A 10 28.35 10.77 47.05
C GLY A 10 27.02 10.06 46.77
N PRO A 11 26.12 10.65 45.96
CA PRO A 11 24.75 10.19 45.81
C PRO A 11 24.69 8.89 45.00
N GLN A 12 24.11 7.87 45.63
CA GLN A 12 23.72 6.59 44.98
C GLN A 12 22.44 6.79 44.16
N THR A 13 22.49 6.32 42.94
CA THR A 13 21.36 6.19 41.99
C THR A 13 20.24 5.34 42.55
N PRO A 14 18.96 5.74 42.39
CA PRO A 14 17.81 4.95 42.77
C PRO A 14 17.37 4.04 41.61
N CYS A 15 17.90 2.83 41.54
CA CYS A 15 17.39 1.80 40.66
C CYS A 15 17.49 0.41 41.29
N ARG A 16 16.76 0.17 42.41
CA ARG A 16 16.49 -1.20 42.94
C ARG A 16 15.51 -1.14 44.12
N ALA A 17 14.25 -0.82 43.87
CA ALA A 17 13.21 -0.94 44.87
C ALA A 17 11.86 -1.26 44.24
N LEU A 18 11.75 -2.39 43.51
CA LEU A 18 10.46 -2.93 43.08
C LEU A 18 10.56 -4.47 42.98
N TYR A 19 10.91 -5.13 44.10
CA TYR A 19 10.64 -6.55 44.27
C TYR A 19 10.83 -6.94 45.74
N LYS A 20 9.76 -6.76 46.53
CA LYS A 20 9.41 -7.56 47.72
C LYS A 20 8.19 -6.96 48.39
N ILE A 21 6.99 -7.26 47.87
CA ILE A 21 5.77 -7.23 48.67
C ILE A 21 5.47 -8.66 49.01
N GLN A 22 5.77 -9.03 50.23
CA GLN A 22 5.29 -10.27 50.86
C GLN A 22 3.79 -10.11 51.10
N CYS A 23 3.02 -11.02 50.48
CA CYS A 23 1.59 -11.16 50.74
C CYS A 23 1.36 -11.74 52.15
N HIS A 24 0.80 -10.97 53.05
CA HIS A 24 0.09 -11.49 54.22
C HIS A 24 -1.40 -11.64 53.87
N PRO A 25 -2.03 -12.76 54.21
CA PRO A 25 -3.43 -13.02 53.89
C PRO A 25 -4.37 -12.48 54.98
N THR A 26 -4.83 -11.24 54.81
CA THR A 26 -6.05 -10.77 55.53
C THR A 26 -6.96 -10.17 54.48
N GLY A 27 -7.95 -10.95 54.08
CA GLY A 27 -8.93 -10.61 53.05
C GLY A 27 -9.94 -9.59 53.51
N ASP A 28 -9.98 -8.44 52.88
CA ASP A 28 -11.09 -7.52 52.89
C ASP A 28 -12.13 -7.95 51.85
N PRO A 29 -13.39 -8.23 52.22
CA PRO A 29 -14.42 -8.73 51.29
C PRO A 29 -14.76 -7.76 50.14
N GLN A 30 -14.47 -6.47 50.28
CA GLN A 30 -14.72 -5.48 49.25
C GLN A 30 -13.67 -5.52 48.11
N ILE A 31 -12.41 -5.84 48.44
CA ILE A 31 -11.33 -5.97 47.43
C ILE A 31 -11.52 -7.23 46.60
N ASN A 32 -11.99 -8.33 47.19
CA ASN A 32 -12.30 -9.56 46.43
C ASN A 32 -13.51 -9.39 45.48
N GLY A 33 -14.45 -8.49 45.79
CA GLY A 33 -15.57 -8.13 44.93
C GLY A 33 -15.12 -7.31 43.70
N LEU A 34 -14.17 -6.39 43.87
CA LEU A 34 -13.59 -5.58 42.80
C LEU A 34 -12.67 -6.40 41.90
N LEU A 35 -11.86 -7.30 42.44
CA LEU A 35 -11.01 -8.22 41.69
C LEU A 35 -11.82 -9.25 40.89
N LYS A 36 -12.96 -9.73 41.43
CA LYS A 36 -13.88 -10.57 40.65
C LYS A 36 -14.57 -9.79 39.53
N LYS A 37 -15.00 -8.56 39.77
CA LYS A 37 -15.59 -7.69 38.71
C LYS A 37 -14.57 -7.30 37.65
N SER A 38 -13.32 -6.98 38.02
CA SER A 38 -12.25 -6.70 37.06
C SER A 38 -11.80 -7.95 36.27
N GLY A 39 -11.80 -9.12 36.92
CA GLY A 39 -11.54 -10.41 36.25
C GLY A 39 -12.65 -10.78 35.26
N THR A 40 -13.91 -10.44 35.57
CA THR A 40 -15.05 -10.62 34.64
C THR A 40 -15.01 -9.59 33.50
N LEU A 41 -14.60 -8.37 33.77
CA LEU A 41 -14.42 -7.33 32.77
C LEU A 41 -13.23 -7.66 31.84
N LEU A 42 -12.10 -8.11 32.37
CA LEU A 42 -10.95 -8.58 31.61
C LEU A 42 -11.26 -9.85 30.78
N ARG A 43 -12.10 -10.76 31.31
CA ARG A 43 -12.61 -11.92 30.57
C ARG A 43 -13.56 -11.51 29.43
N ARG A 44 -14.42 -10.50 29.65
CA ARG A 44 -15.26 -9.91 28.58
C ARG A 44 -14.42 -9.18 27.52
N LEU A 45 -13.38 -8.46 27.93
CA LEU A 45 -12.45 -7.78 27.02
C LEU A 45 -11.50 -8.73 26.29
N SER A 46 -11.17 -9.89 26.87
CA SER A 46 -10.29 -10.88 26.25
C SER A 46 -11.00 -11.84 25.29
N GLY A 47 -12.32 -11.73 25.12
CA GLY A 47 -13.10 -12.57 24.19
C GLY A 47 -12.99 -14.08 24.47
N ARG A 48 -12.68 -14.47 25.73
CA ARG A 48 -12.67 -15.90 26.12
C ARG A 48 -14.10 -16.39 26.25
N ARG A 49 -14.42 -17.51 25.58
CA ARG A 49 -15.68 -18.23 25.63
C ARG A 49 -16.15 -18.45 27.07
N PRO A 50 -17.45 -18.40 27.34
CA PRO A 50 -17.99 -19.19 28.44
C PRO A 50 -17.66 -20.66 28.15
N ALA A 51 -17.03 -21.34 29.10
CA ALA A 51 -16.71 -22.76 28.99
C ALA A 51 -18.05 -23.52 28.89
N GLY A 52 -18.32 -24.12 27.72
CA GLY A 52 -19.46 -25.04 27.63
C GLY A 52 -20.18 -25.15 26.30
N ASP A 53 -20.21 -24.14 25.42
CA ASP A 53 -21.01 -24.27 24.20
C ASP A 53 -20.25 -24.99 23.09
N SER A 54 -20.75 -26.15 22.68
CA SER A 54 -20.33 -26.82 21.44
C SER A 54 -21.04 -26.18 20.22
N PRO A 55 -20.51 -26.34 18.98
CA PRO A 55 -21.26 -25.93 17.79
C PRO A 55 -22.63 -26.58 17.68
N TYR A 56 -22.78 -27.82 18.17
CA TYR A 56 -24.05 -28.52 18.24
C TYR A 56 -25.05 -27.85 19.18
N ASP A 57 -24.63 -27.47 20.41
CA ASP A 57 -25.50 -26.76 21.35
C ASP A 57 -26.00 -25.42 20.79
N ALA A 58 -25.12 -24.73 20.05
CA ALA A 58 -25.48 -23.48 19.38
C ALA A 58 -26.48 -23.72 18.23
N LEU A 59 -26.40 -24.86 17.52
CA LEU A 59 -27.37 -25.25 16.50
C LEU A 59 -28.72 -25.64 17.10
N VAL A 60 -28.74 -26.43 18.16
CA VAL A 60 -29.99 -26.88 18.81
C VAL A 60 -30.81 -25.66 19.32
N ALA A 61 -30.15 -24.55 19.65
CA ALA A 61 -30.83 -23.32 20.04
C ALA A 61 -31.73 -22.74 18.94
N PHE A 62 -31.54 -23.09 17.65
CA PHE A 62 -32.44 -22.69 16.55
C PHE A 62 -33.81 -23.38 16.58
N LYS A 63 -33.99 -24.44 17.39
CA LYS A 63 -35.32 -25.03 17.62
C LYS A 63 -36.21 -24.18 18.50
N ASP A 64 -35.70 -23.11 19.10
CA ASP A 64 -36.48 -22.15 19.90
C ASP A 64 -36.98 -21.01 19.01
N ASP A 65 -38.23 -21.03 18.62
CA ASP A 65 -38.87 -20.03 17.75
C ASP A 65 -38.93 -18.61 18.37
N GLN A 66 -38.71 -18.48 19.67
CA GLN A 66 -38.71 -17.18 20.35
C GLN A 66 -37.33 -16.54 20.44
N ALA A 67 -36.28 -17.27 20.07
CA ALA A 67 -34.92 -16.77 20.14
C ALA A 67 -34.62 -15.79 18.98
N GLU A 68 -33.87 -14.72 19.29
CA GLU A 68 -33.52 -13.71 18.33
C GLU A 68 -32.50 -14.26 17.29
N PRO A 69 -32.83 -14.26 15.97
CA PRO A 69 -31.95 -14.86 14.97
C PRO A 69 -30.55 -14.25 14.89
N LEU A 70 -30.39 -12.94 15.14
CA LEU A 70 -29.11 -12.25 15.12
C LEU A 70 -28.18 -12.80 16.23
N GLU A 71 -28.69 -13.00 17.44
CA GLU A 71 -27.89 -13.52 18.55
C GLU A 71 -27.58 -15.01 18.37
N LEU A 72 -28.52 -15.81 17.81
CA LEU A 72 -28.26 -17.21 17.47
C LEU A 72 -27.12 -17.35 16.47
N LEU A 73 -27.14 -16.57 15.39
CA LEU A 73 -26.08 -16.57 14.37
C LEU A 73 -24.73 -16.11 14.95
N ARG A 74 -24.75 -15.06 15.78
CA ARG A 74 -23.54 -14.57 16.47
C ARG A 74 -22.95 -15.64 17.39
N ARG A 75 -23.78 -16.34 18.14
CA ARG A 75 -23.38 -17.45 19.02
C ARG A 75 -22.78 -18.58 18.21
N LEU A 76 -23.43 -19.01 17.14
CA LEU A 76 -22.95 -20.06 16.23
C LEU A 76 -21.57 -19.72 15.63
N VAL A 77 -21.42 -18.53 15.06
CA VAL A 77 -20.14 -18.07 14.48
C VAL A 77 -19.05 -18.02 15.57
N THR A 78 -19.39 -17.64 16.80
CA THR A 78 -18.45 -17.60 17.92
C THR A 78 -17.95 -19.02 18.29
N THR A 79 -18.78 -20.05 18.19
CA THR A 79 -18.37 -21.44 18.44
C THR A 79 -17.49 -22.01 17.32
N LEU A 80 -17.69 -21.59 16.08
CA LEU A 80 -16.90 -22.03 14.91
C LEU A 80 -15.51 -21.39 14.84
N ARG A 81 -15.32 -20.21 15.41
CA ARG A 81 -14.06 -19.46 15.32
C ARG A 81 -12.86 -20.27 15.81
N PRO A 82 -11.70 -20.17 15.11
CA PRO A 82 -10.44 -20.74 15.60
C PRO A 82 -10.02 -20.18 16.96
N GLN A 83 -9.53 -21.02 17.86
CA GLN A 83 -9.11 -20.62 19.22
C GLN A 83 -7.70 -20.01 19.26
N GLY A 84 -6.96 -20.00 18.14
CA GLY A 84 -5.61 -19.45 18.02
C GLY A 84 -5.10 -19.52 16.59
N ARG A 85 -3.85 -19.08 16.36
CA ARG A 85 -3.24 -19.09 15.02
C ARG A 85 -2.91 -20.51 14.49
N ALA A 86 -2.81 -21.49 15.38
CA ALA A 86 -2.45 -22.88 15.08
C ALA A 86 -3.65 -23.83 15.26
N ASP A 87 -4.88 -23.32 15.27
CA ASP A 87 -6.08 -24.16 15.41
C ASP A 87 -6.53 -24.61 14.01
N ASP A 88 -6.04 -25.75 13.56
CA ASP A 88 -6.43 -26.40 12.31
C ASP A 88 -7.79 -27.12 12.42
N GLY A 89 -8.39 -27.19 13.62
CA GLY A 89 -9.64 -27.90 13.90
C GLY A 89 -10.92 -27.18 13.45
N PHE A 90 -10.84 -25.93 12.93
CA PHE A 90 -12.07 -25.19 12.55
C PHE A 90 -12.78 -25.86 11.37
N ALA A 91 -12.04 -26.39 10.39
CA ALA A 91 -12.61 -27.09 9.24
C ALA A 91 -13.38 -28.35 9.65
N ALA A 92 -12.83 -29.09 10.64
CA ALA A 92 -13.52 -30.24 11.21
C ALA A 92 -14.81 -29.83 11.95
N ARG A 93 -14.79 -28.74 12.74
CA ARG A 93 -16.00 -28.23 13.39
C ARG A 93 -17.06 -27.75 12.38
N TYR A 94 -16.62 -27.20 11.24
CA TYR A 94 -17.53 -26.78 10.19
C TYR A 94 -18.12 -27.97 9.45
N ALA A 95 -17.32 -29.01 9.19
CA ALA A 95 -17.80 -30.28 8.62
C ALA A 95 -18.82 -30.96 9.55
N ASP A 96 -18.49 -31.07 10.84
CA ASP A 96 -19.36 -31.65 11.86
C ASP A 96 -20.71 -30.91 11.97
N LEU A 97 -20.70 -29.59 11.87
CA LEU A 97 -21.91 -28.77 11.79
C LEU A 97 -22.78 -29.14 10.57
N LEU A 98 -22.16 -29.32 9.39
CA LEU A 98 -22.89 -29.71 8.19
C LEU A 98 -23.47 -31.11 8.32
N ASP A 99 -22.69 -32.04 8.90
CA ASP A 99 -23.14 -33.43 9.12
C ASP A 99 -24.33 -33.47 10.10
N HIS A 100 -24.34 -32.65 11.14
CA HIS A 100 -25.50 -32.54 12.04
C HIS A 100 -26.75 -31.96 11.35
N LEU A 101 -26.57 -30.96 10.49
CA LEU A 101 -27.68 -30.39 9.70
C LEU A 101 -28.23 -31.40 8.68
N GLU A 102 -27.40 -32.24 8.07
CA GLU A 102 -27.82 -33.25 7.12
C GLU A 102 -28.55 -34.43 7.78
N ASN A 103 -28.17 -34.78 9.02
CA ASN A 103 -28.72 -35.94 9.73
C ASN A 103 -29.96 -35.62 10.59
N ASP A 104 -30.28 -34.36 10.87
CA ASP A 104 -31.47 -33.94 11.65
C ASP A 104 -32.35 -33.02 10.79
N ALA A 105 -33.40 -33.57 10.17
CA ALA A 105 -34.31 -32.85 9.27
C ALA A 105 -35.06 -31.71 10.01
N ASP A 106 -35.42 -31.89 11.30
CA ASP A 106 -36.14 -30.89 12.08
C ASP A 106 -35.21 -29.73 12.43
N LEU A 107 -33.97 -30.06 12.79
CA LEU A 107 -32.94 -29.05 13.04
C LEU A 107 -32.62 -28.24 11.78
N LEU A 108 -32.50 -28.91 10.63
CA LEU A 108 -32.29 -28.27 9.34
C LEU A 108 -33.44 -27.33 8.98
N ALA A 109 -34.68 -27.78 9.14
CA ALA A 109 -35.85 -26.96 8.87
C ALA A 109 -35.90 -25.71 9.76
N ALA A 110 -35.67 -25.84 11.05
CA ALA A 110 -35.60 -24.75 11.99
C ALA A 110 -34.47 -23.76 11.64
N PHE A 111 -33.25 -24.27 11.45
CA PHE A 111 -32.06 -23.44 11.09
C PHE A 111 -32.29 -22.69 9.78
N ARG A 112 -32.78 -23.36 8.74
CA ARG A 112 -33.11 -22.77 7.43
C ARG A 112 -34.16 -21.69 7.57
N GLY A 113 -35.25 -21.95 8.33
CA GLY A 113 -36.31 -20.99 8.57
C GLY A 113 -35.76 -19.69 9.17
N HIS A 114 -34.95 -19.79 10.23
CA HIS A 114 -34.34 -18.63 10.87
C HIS A 114 -33.38 -17.87 9.95
N VAL A 115 -32.50 -18.58 9.21
CA VAL A 115 -31.51 -17.94 8.31
C VAL A 115 -32.19 -17.24 7.14
N VAL A 116 -33.12 -17.90 6.46
CA VAL A 116 -33.84 -17.33 5.31
C VAL A 116 -34.69 -16.15 5.75
N HIS A 117 -35.46 -16.29 6.83
CA HIS A 117 -36.28 -15.21 7.36
C HIS A 117 -35.44 -14.03 7.84
N PHE A 118 -34.32 -14.30 8.52
CA PHE A 118 -33.37 -13.25 8.94
C PHE A 118 -32.86 -12.45 7.75
N VAL A 119 -32.47 -13.10 6.67
CA VAL A 119 -31.98 -12.42 5.44
C VAL A 119 -33.13 -11.68 4.75
N ALA A 120 -34.30 -12.31 4.56
CA ALA A 120 -35.43 -11.75 3.83
C ALA A 120 -36.06 -10.51 4.47
N THR A 121 -35.98 -10.41 5.79
CA THR A 121 -36.53 -9.26 6.57
C THR A 121 -35.58 -8.07 6.65
N ARG A 122 -34.35 -8.21 6.18
CA ARG A 122 -33.33 -7.14 6.19
C ARG A 122 -33.23 -6.43 4.85
N ARG A 123 -32.68 -5.21 4.85
CA ARG A 123 -32.35 -4.46 3.63
C ARG A 123 -31.07 -5.01 3.02
N LEU A 124 -31.18 -5.65 1.85
CA LEU A 124 -30.07 -6.30 1.14
C LEU A 124 -29.45 -5.42 0.05
N LEU A 125 -30.11 -4.35 -0.36
CA LEU A 125 -29.71 -3.53 -1.50
C LEU A 125 -28.23 -3.12 -1.45
N THR A 126 -27.78 -2.57 -0.34
CA THR A 126 -26.37 -2.15 -0.15
C THR A 126 -25.40 -3.34 -0.03
N PHE A 127 -25.88 -4.51 0.40
CA PHE A 127 -25.10 -5.73 0.39
C PHE A 127 -24.82 -6.19 -1.04
N PHE A 128 -25.83 -6.15 -1.91
CA PHE A 128 -25.68 -6.50 -3.32
C PHE A 128 -24.84 -5.48 -4.11
N THR A 129 -25.02 -4.19 -3.86
CA THR A 129 -24.44 -3.12 -4.70
C THR A 129 -23.10 -2.59 -4.26
N ASP A 130 -22.70 -2.79 -2.97
CA ASP A 130 -21.49 -2.14 -2.44
C ASP A 130 -20.47 -3.11 -1.89
N SER A 131 -20.85 -4.36 -1.51
CA SER A 131 -19.91 -5.32 -0.93
C SER A 131 -18.83 -5.73 -1.93
N GLY A 132 -17.57 -5.38 -1.64
CA GLY A 132 -16.44 -5.64 -2.53
C GLY A 132 -16.28 -4.67 -3.71
N ILE A 133 -17.12 -3.64 -3.80
CA ILE A 133 -17.01 -2.55 -4.77
C ILE A 133 -16.38 -1.34 -4.10
N LEU A 134 -15.55 -0.59 -4.83
CA LEU A 134 -14.91 0.62 -4.30
C LEU A 134 -15.97 1.65 -3.84
N PRO A 135 -15.77 2.28 -2.65
CA PRO A 135 -16.74 3.22 -2.07
C PRO A 135 -16.86 4.51 -2.89
N ASP A 136 -17.93 5.28 -2.74
CA ASP A 136 -18.13 6.58 -3.41
C ASP A 136 -17.24 7.69 -2.86
N THR A 137 -16.74 7.50 -1.66
CA THR A 137 -16.00 8.52 -0.93
C THR A 137 -14.56 8.64 -1.42
N GLY A 138 -14.03 9.86 -1.46
CA GLY A 138 -12.63 10.10 -1.81
C GLY A 138 -11.67 9.43 -0.82
N PHE A 139 -10.41 9.27 -1.27
CA PHE A 139 -9.35 8.58 -0.52
C PHE A 139 -9.25 8.98 0.95
N PHE A 140 -9.14 10.27 1.23
CA PHE A 140 -8.96 10.77 2.59
C PHE A 140 -10.21 10.59 3.45
N SER A 141 -11.40 10.74 2.86
CA SER A 141 -12.68 10.55 3.57
C SER A 141 -12.83 9.10 4.03
N GLU A 142 -12.52 8.13 3.19
CA GLU A 142 -12.60 6.72 3.52
C GLU A 142 -11.52 6.32 4.55
N TRP A 143 -10.33 6.86 4.43
CA TRP A 143 -9.26 6.66 5.41
C TRP A 143 -9.67 7.19 6.80
N TRP A 144 -10.25 8.41 6.86
CA TRP A 144 -10.77 8.98 8.10
C TRP A 144 -11.97 8.20 8.65
N ARG A 145 -12.84 7.69 7.78
CA ARG A 145 -13.96 6.84 8.17
C ARG A 145 -13.47 5.56 8.86
N ILE A 146 -12.51 4.86 8.25
CA ILE A 146 -11.93 3.64 8.80
C ILE A 146 -11.23 3.90 10.13
N LEU A 147 -10.51 5.03 10.26
CA LEU A 147 -9.84 5.42 11.49
C LEU A 147 -10.85 5.82 12.56
N GLY A 148 -11.87 6.60 12.19
CA GLY A 148 -12.97 7.00 13.08
C GLY A 148 -13.71 5.81 13.64
N ASN A 149 -14.04 4.82 12.82
CA ASN A 149 -14.71 3.58 13.24
C ASN A 149 -13.88 2.71 14.20
N ARG A 150 -12.55 2.91 14.26
CA ARG A 150 -11.72 2.25 15.28
C ARG A 150 -11.81 2.90 16.66
N ILE A 151 -12.04 4.22 16.69
CA ILE A 151 -12.14 5.00 17.93
C ILE A 151 -13.57 4.98 18.45
N LEU A 152 -14.52 5.25 17.58
CA LEU A 152 -15.95 5.25 17.87
C LEU A 152 -16.70 4.57 16.73
N PRO A 153 -17.01 3.26 16.84
CA PRO A 153 -17.75 2.52 15.81
C PRO A 153 -19.14 3.13 15.59
N GLU A 154 -19.57 3.15 14.32
CA GLU A 154 -20.94 3.50 13.97
C GLU A 154 -21.93 2.53 14.67
N ALA A 155 -23.06 3.05 15.11
CA ALA A 155 -24.10 2.22 15.69
C ALA A 155 -24.70 1.31 14.59
N PRO A 156 -24.77 -0.02 14.80
CA PRO A 156 -25.32 -0.93 13.80
C PRO A 156 -26.83 -0.71 13.64
N ASP A 157 -27.29 -0.63 12.39
CA ASP A 157 -28.71 -0.64 12.03
C ASP A 157 -29.13 -2.10 11.74
N GLU A 158 -29.84 -2.71 12.67
CA GLU A 158 -30.32 -4.10 12.54
C GLU A 158 -31.25 -4.34 11.35
N ARG A 159 -31.75 -3.29 10.72
CA ARG A 159 -32.54 -3.40 9.49
C ARG A 159 -31.67 -3.66 8.25
N ARG A 160 -30.35 -3.46 8.33
CA ARG A 160 -29.41 -3.64 7.22
C ARG A 160 -28.61 -4.91 7.42
N LEU A 161 -28.63 -5.80 6.45
CA LEU A 161 -27.84 -7.04 6.51
C LEU A 161 -26.35 -6.78 6.73
N LYS A 162 -25.78 -5.75 6.10
CA LYS A 162 -24.36 -5.39 6.27
C LYS A 162 -23.98 -5.13 7.71
N ASP A 163 -24.81 -4.38 8.43
CA ASP A 163 -24.54 -4.02 9.82
C ASP A 163 -24.74 -5.23 10.74
N CYS A 164 -25.74 -6.07 10.44
CA CYS A 164 -25.92 -7.35 11.14
C CYS A 164 -24.71 -8.27 10.97
N LEU A 165 -24.14 -8.35 9.75
CA LEU A 165 -22.93 -9.15 9.51
C LEU A 165 -21.73 -8.63 10.31
N HIS A 166 -21.62 -7.32 10.54
CA HIS A 166 -20.58 -6.77 11.43
C HIS A 166 -20.79 -7.13 12.90
N VAL A 167 -22.03 -7.34 13.34
CA VAL A 167 -22.34 -7.83 14.69
C VAL A 167 -22.04 -9.33 14.81
N ILE A 168 -22.39 -10.13 13.80
CA ILE A 168 -22.14 -11.58 13.75
C ILE A 168 -20.62 -11.86 13.67
N TYR A 169 -19.91 -11.17 12.79
CA TYR A 169 -18.46 -11.28 12.55
C TYR A 169 -17.75 -10.08 13.17
N ASP A 170 -17.79 -9.96 14.48
CA ASP A 170 -17.31 -8.79 15.25
C ASP A 170 -15.78 -8.65 15.29
N ARG A 171 -15.02 -9.69 14.89
CA ARG A 171 -13.54 -9.64 14.84
C ARG A 171 -13.03 -9.28 13.44
N THR A 172 -12.20 -8.27 13.38
CA THR A 172 -11.54 -7.85 12.13
C THR A 172 -10.60 -8.90 11.52
N SER A 173 -10.42 -10.04 12.19
CA SER A 173 -9.59 -11.17 11.72
C SER A 173 -10.42 -12.34 11.17
N ASP A 174 -11.73 -12.29 11.24
CA ASP A 174 -12.61 -13.42 10.87
C ASP A 174 -12.48 -13.80 9.39
N TRP A 175 -12.19 -12.83 8.51
CA TRP A 175 -11.92 -13.10 7.11
C TRP A 175 -10.83 -14.17 6.87
N ARG A 176 -9.89 -14.37 7.81
CA ARG A 176 -8.77 -15.31 7.63
C ARG A 176 -9.22 -16.76 7.66
N TRP A 177 -10.11 -17.10 8.57
CA TRP A 177 -10.62 -18.46 8.65
C TRP A 177 -11.77 -18.69 7.67
N LEU A 178 -12.57 -17.66 7.37
CA LEU A 178 -13.58 -17.71 6.32
C LEU A 178 -12.96 -18.00 4.94
N GLU A 179 -11.81 -17.41 4.64
CA GLU A 179 -11.08 -17.65 3.38
C GLU A 179 -10.49 -19.07 3.28
N GLN A 180 -10.33 -19.75 4.42
CA GLN A 180 -9.79 -21.11 4.49
C GLN A 180 -10.88 -22.21 4.45
N ILE A 181 -12.16 -21.84 4.43
CA ILE A 181 -13.26 -22.81 4.29
C ILE A 181 -13.16 -23.46 2.90
N PRO A 182 -13.05 -24.80 2.82
CA PRO A 182 -13.02 -25.49 1.53
C PRO A 182 -14.28 -25.18 0.70
N PRO A 183 -14.14 -24.97 -0.63
CA PRO A 183 -15.29 -24.67 -1.50
C PRO A 183 -16.40 -25.73 -1.43
N GLU A 184 -16.04 -26.99 -1.25
CA GLU A 184 -16.97 -28.11 -1.07
C GLU A 184 -17.91 -27.94 0.12
N TYR A 185 -17.41 -27.43 1.25
CA TYR A 185 -18.22 -27.16 2.44
C TYR A 185 -19.14 -25.96 2.23
N THR A 186 -18.66 -24.95 1.52
CA THR A 186 -19.51 -23.81 1.14
C THR A 186 -20.65 -24.24 0.24
N GLN A 187 -20.40 -25.09 -0.75
CA GLN A 187 -21.42 -25.65 -1.65
C GLN A 187 -22.43 -26.51 -0.88
N ARG A 188 -21.97 -27.39 0.03
CA ARG A 188 -22.86 -28.19 0.90
C ARG A 188 -23.76 -27.28 1.73
N PHE A 189 -23.20 -26.27 2.39
CA PHE A 189 -23.96 -25.33 3.20
C PHE A 189 -25.09 -24.66 2.41
N TRP A 190 -24.77 -24.10 1.25
CA TRP A 190 -25.79 -23.42 0.43
C TRP A 190 -26.81 -24.38 -0.17
N ALA A 191 -26.45 -25.62 -0.48
CA ALA A 191 -27.38 -26.64 -0.91
C ALA A 191 -28.39 -27.01 0.21
N LEU A 192 -27.98 -26.97 1.48
CA LEU A 192 -28.84 -27.17 2.62
C LEU A 192 -29.78 -25.99 2.86
N ILE A 193 -29.26 -24.74 2.72
CA ILE A 193 -30.07 -23.53 2.97
C ILE A 193 -31.05 -23.23 1.86
N ALA A 194 -30.71 -23.49 0.59
CA ALA A 194 -31.52 -23.17 -0.59
C ALA A 194 -31.91 -24.44 -1.37
N PRO A 195 -32.78 -25.30 -0.82
CA PRO A 195 -33.21 -26.49 -1.53
C PRO A 195 -34.05 -26.16 -2.76
N ALA A 196 -33.93 -26.97 -3.80
CA ALA A 196 -34.50 -26.73 -5.12
C ALA A 196 -36.04 -26.65 -5.18
N GLY A 197 -36.78 -26.95 -4.08
CA GLY A 197 -38.24 -26.94 -4.04
C GLY A 197 -38.90 -25.75 -3.36
N GLU A 198 -38.17 -25.01 -2.49
CA GLU A 198 -38.77 -23.99 -1.61
C GLU A 198 -38.53 -22.54 -2.09
N LEU A 199 -37.97 -22.34 -3.27
CA LEU A 199 -37.71 -21.01 -3.84
C LEU A 199 -38.97 -20.15 -4.10
N ARG A 200 -40.16 -20.68 -3.80
CA ARG A 200 -41.45 -19.95 -3.92
C ARG A 200 -42.00 -19.37 -2.62
N SER A 201 -41.25 -19.44 -1.52
CA SER A 201 -41.66 -18.81 -0.27
C SER A 201 -41.69 -17.28 -0.39
N SER A 202 -42.51 -16.62 0.41
CA SER A 202 -42.59 -15.15 0.47
C SER A 202 -41.22 -14.50 0.73
N ASP A 203 -40.39 -15.17 1.53
CA ASP A 203 -39.06 -14.69 1.91
C ASP A 203 -38.09 -14.70 0.71
N TRP A 204 -38.11 -15.76 -0.09
CA TRP A 204 -37.33 -15.81 -1.33
C TRP A 204 -37.79 -14.77 -2.35
N ARG A 205 -39.08 -14.51 -2.46
CA ARG A 205 -39.61 -13.45 -3.32
C ARG A 205 -39.08 -12.08 -2.88
N SER A 206 -39.06 -11.80 -1.57
CA SER A 206 -38.52 -10.55 -1.03
C SER A 206 -37.01 -10.37 -1.37
N ILE A 207 -36.22 -11.47 -1.30
CA ILE A 207 -34.81 -11.45 -1.68
C ILE A 207 -34.66 -11.18 -3.18
N GLN A 208 -35.45 -11.85 -4.04
CA GLN A 208 -35.41 -11.66 -5.48
C GLN A 208 -35.76 -10.22 -5.89
N GLU A 209 -36.78 -9.63 -5.28
CA GLU A 209 -37.17 -8.24 -5.55
C GLU A 209 -36.05 -7.27 -5.21
N GLN A 210 -35.37 -7.47 -4.06
CA GLN A 210 -34.22 -6.65 -3.69
C GLN A 210 -33.00 -6.89 -4.61
N MET A 211 -32.83 -8.07 -5.19
CA MET A 211 -31.83 -8.33 -6.23
C MET A 211 -32.14 -7.59 -7.54
N LEU A 212 -33.42 -7.54 -7.95
CA LEU A 212 -33.84 -6.77 -9.10
C LEU A 212 -33.63 -5.26 -8.91
N ASP A 213 -33.92 -4.74 -7.70
CA ASP A 213 -33.60 -3.36 -7.35
C ASP A 213 -32.08 -3.10 -7.42
N ALA A 214 -31.27 -4.07 -7.01
CA ALA A 214 -29.82 -3.95 -7.08
C ALA A 214 -29.29 -3.95 -8.53
N VAL A 215 -29.85 -4.76 -9.43
CA VAL A 215 -29.53 -4.74 -10.87
C VAL A 215 -29.81 -3.36 -11.45
N LEU A 216 -30.98 -2.80 -11.18
CA LEU A 216 -31.35 -1.47 -11.65
C LEU A 216 -30.42 -0.38 -11.11
N LEU A 217 -30.11 -0.41 -9.80
CA LEU A 217 -29.19 0.54 -9.18
C LEU A 217 -27.79 0.45 -9.76
N LEU A 218 -27.29 -0.76 -10.01
CA LEU A 218 -25.97 -0.96 -10.62
C LEU A 218 -25.92 -0.44 -12.05
N ALA A 219 -26.97 -0.69 -12.85
CA ALA A 219 -27.08 -0.17 -14.21
C ALA A 219 -27.09 1.36 -14.23
N HIS A 220 -27.89 2.01 -13.38
CA HIS A 220 -27.91 3.45 -13.24
C HIS A 220 -26.55 4.02 -12.78
N ARG A 221 -25.87 3.33 -11.85
CA ARG A 221 -24.52 3.70 -11.41
C ARG A 221 -23.53 3.67 -12.56
N VAL A 222 -23.51 2.59 -13.34
CA VAL A 222 -22.62 2.47 -14.51
C VAL A 222 -22.93 3.52 -15.56
N SER A 223 -24.22 3.78 -15.82
CA SER A 223 -24.65 4.83 -16.75
C SER A 223 -24.18 6.21 -16.31
N GLY A 224 -24.35 6.56 -15.03
CA GLY A 224 -23.90 7.83 -14.47
C GLY A 224 -22.37 8.01 -14.55
N LEU A 225 -21.62 6.96 -14.16
CA LEU A 225 -20.16 6.95 -14.26
C LEU A 225 -19.68 7.00 -15.72
N GLY A 226 -20.42 6.38 -16.66
CA GLY A 226 -20.10 6.33 -18.09
C GLY A 226 -20.13 7.68 -18.78
N VAL A 227 -20.92 8.64 -18.27
CA VAL A 227 -21.03 10.01 -18.79
C VAL A 227 -20.24 11.04 -17.96
N GLU A 228 -19.42 10.58 -17.02
CA GLU A 228 -18.62 11.48 -16.20
C GLU A 228 -17.55 12.22 -17.02
N SER A 229 -17.35 13.51 -16.72
CA SER A 229 -16.50 14.42 -17.51
C SER A 229 -15.06 13.96 -17.64
N GLU A 230 -14.53 13.21 -16.66
CA GLU A 230 -13.17 12.66 -16.71
C GLU A 230 -13.05 11.48 -17.68
N LEU A 231 -14.06 10.61 -17.70
CA LEU A 231 -14.14 9.51 -18.64
C LEU A 231 -14.26 10.04 -20.08
N MET A 232 -15.08 11.06 -20.26
CA MET A 232 -15.30 11.75 -21.54
C MET A 232 -14.01 12.38 -22.07
N ARG A 233 -13.22 13.06 -21.23
CA ARG A 233 -11.93 13.63 -21.62
C ARG A 233 -10.88 12.57 -21.99
N ALA A 234 -10.92 11.41 -21.36
CA ALA A 234 -9.96 10.35 -21.62
C ALA A 234 -10.17 9.69 -23.00
N SER A 235 -11.36 9.82 -23.61
CA SER A 235 -11.65 9.24 -24.91
C SER A 235 -12.62 10.11 -25.73
N PRO A 236 -12.11 10.80 -26.76
CA PRO A 236 -12.98 11.48 -27.74
C PRO A 236 -13.95 10.52 -28.48
N VAL A 237 -13.62 9.22 -28.51
CA VAL A 237 -14.48 8.16 -29.11
C VAL A 237 -15.72 7.88 -28.24
N LEU A 238 -15.80 8.44 -27.03
CA LEU A 238 -16.97 8.29 -26.16
C LEU A 238 -18.18 9.07 -26.67
N ASP A 239 -17.99 10.15 -27.44
CA ASP A 239 -19.12 10.87 -28.05
C ASP A 239 -19.96 9.91 -28.91
N ASP A 240 -19.33 8.95 -29.58
CA ASP A 240 -20.00 7.91 -30.36
C ASP A 240 -20.53 6.74 -29.50
N ASN A 241 -20.06 6.57 -28.27
CA ASN A 241 -20.39 5.43 -27.40
C ASN A 241 -21.25 5.81 -26.17
N GLN A 242 -21.56 7.11 -25.94
CA GLN A 242 -22.47 7.55 -24.87
C GLN A 242 -23.83 6.81 -24.90
N PRO A 243 -24.46 6.57 -26.08
CA PRO A 243 -25.73 5.86 -26.13
C PRO A 243 -25.71 4.52 -25.42
N ARG A 244 -24.57 3.79 -25.40
CA ARG A 244 -24.48 2.46 -24.79
C ARG A 244 -24.60 2.49 -23.27
N PHE A 245 -23.96 3.47 -22.60
CA PHE A 245 -24.09 3.63 -21.15
C PHE A 245 -25.50 4.05 -20.75
N ILE A 246 -26.16 4.87 -21.56
CA ILE A 246 -27.54 5.29 -21.33
C ILE A 246 -28.49 4.11 -21.60
N ALA A 247 -28.29 3.37 -22.69
CA ALA A 247 -29.08 2.20 -23.05
C ALA A 247 -29.04 1.12 -21.97
N LEU A 248 -27.90 0.96 -21.25
CA LEU A 248 -27.79 0.01 -20.14
C LEU A 248 -28.86 0.23 -19.07
N SER A 249 -29.19 1.49 -18.75
CA SER A 249 -30.24 1.81 -17.77
C SER A 249 -31.63 1.46 -18.28
N SER A 250 -31.90 1.69 -19.56
CA SER A 250 -33.20 1.37 -20.18
C SER A 250 -33.42 -0.14 -20.22
N GLU A 251 -32.45 -0.88 -20.73
CA GLU A 251 -32.52 -2.35 -20.79
C GLU A 251 -32.63 -2.99 -19.41
N ALA A 252 -31.92 -2.43 -18.39
CA ALA A 252 -32.06 -2.92 -17.02
C ALA A 252 -33.48 -2.69 -16.46
N LEU A 253 -34.13 -1.57 -16.82
CA LEU A 253 -35.50 -1.28 -16.44
C LEU A 253 -36.47 -2.24 -17.10
N ASP A 254 -36.30 -2.51 -18.40
CA ASP A 254 -37.14 -3.43 -19.17
C ASP A 254 -36.99 -4.85 -18.63
N PHE A 255 -35.77 -5.33 -18.40
CA PHE A 255 -35.48 -6.61 -17.74
C PHE A 255 -36.19 -6.73 -16.38
N VAL A 256 -36.01 -5.71 -15.51
CA VAL A 256 -36.60 -5.73 -14.16
C VAL A 256 -38.13 -5.73 -14.20
N ASN A 257 -38.75 -4.96 -15.09
CA ASN A 257 -40.19 -4.90 -15.23
C ASN A 257 -40.75 -6.22 -15.77
N SER A 258 -40.15 -6.81 -16.79
CA SER A 258 -40.50 -8.12 -17.34
C SER A 258 -40.43 -9.21 -16.26
N PHE A 259 -39.35 -9.23 -15.51
CA PHE A 259 -39.13 -10.22 -14.44
C PHE A 259 -40.12 -10.06 -13.28
N ARG A 260 -40.43 -8.83 -12.87
CA ARG A 260 -41.49 -8.55 -11.86
C ARG A 260 -42.87 -9.00 -12.32
N ALA A 261 -43.19 -8.77 -13.58
CA ALA A 261 -44.48 -9.25 -14.14
C ALA A 261 -44.55 -10.77 -14.05
N ALA A 262 -43.50 -11.49 -14.44
CA ALA A 262 -43.45 -12.95 -14.33
C ALA A 262 -43.43 -13.48 -12.88
N LEU A 263 -42.92 -12.74 -11.92
CA LEU A 263 -43.05 -13.07 -10.49
C LEU A 263 -44.49 -12.90 -9.99
N ALA A 264 -45.25 -11.94 -10.54
CA ALA A 264 -46.62 -11.71 -10.18
C ALA A 264 -47.56 -12.71 -10.86
N ASP A 265 -47.35 -13.02 -12.14
CA ASP A 265 -48.11 -14.00 -12.93
C ASP A 265 -47.15 -15.01 -13.58
N PRO A 266 -47.10 -16.25 -13.07
CA PRO A 266 -46.23 -17.30 -13.60
C PRO A 266 -46.57 -17.76 -15.05
N ALA A 267 -47.68 -17.30 -15.62
CA ALA A 267 -48.05 -17.58 -17.02
C ALA A 267 -47.31 -16.66 -18.00
N LEU A 268 -46.72 -15.58 -17.53
CA LEU A 268 -45.97 -14.65 -18.37
C LEU A 268 -44.53 -15.11 -18.55
N ASP A 269 -44.03 -14.99 -19.77
CA ASP A 269 -42.61 -15.18 -20.06
C ASP A 269 -41.80 -13.98 -19.49
N TYR A 270 -40.63 -14.27 -19.02
CA TYR A 270 -39.68 -13.25 -18.55
C TYR A 270 -38.53 -13.07 -19.54
N ASP A 271 -37.98 -11.86 -19.57
CA ASP A 271 -36.75 -11.56 -20.29
C ASP A 271 -35.59 -12.36 -19.65
N ASP A 272 -34.80 -13.05 -20.45
CA ASP A 272 -33.64 -13.83 -19.96
C ASP A 272 -32.40 -12.97 -19.66
N GLY A 273 -32.48 -11.66 -19.83
CA GLY A 273 -31.45 -10.71 -19.58
C GLY A 273 -30.31 -10.68 -20.62
N SER A 274 -30.45 -11.44 -21.71
CA SER A 274 -29.39 -11.55 -22.73
C SER A 274 -29.03 -10.20 -23.33
N GLN A 275 -30.01 -9.35 -23.65
CA GLN A 275 -29.77 -8.03 -24.21
C GLN A 275 -29.08 -7.10 -23.23
N LEU A 276 -29.53 -7.12 -21.97
CA LEU A 276 -28.90 -6.38 -20.89
C LEU A 276 -27.40 -6.74 -20.72
N LEU A 277 -27.09 -8.06 -20.75
CA LEU A 277 -25.71 -8.54 -20.62
C LEU A 277 -24.84 -8.15 -21.82
N VAL A 278 -25.38 -8.20 -23.05
CA VAL A 278 -24.68 -7.75 -24.27
C VAL A 278 -24.32 -6.27 -24.17
N ILE A 279 -25.21 -5.40 -23.70
CA ILE A 279 -24.93 -3.98 -23.54
C ILE A 279 -23.92 -3.76 -22.40
N ALA A 280 -24.03 -4.51 -21.31
CA ALA A 280 -23.06 -4.48 -20.21
C ALA A 280 -21.65 -4.86 -20.69
N ASP A 281 -21.51 -5.88 -21.55
CA ASP A 281 -20.24 -6.27 -22.16
C ASP A 281 -19.68 -5.18 -23.09
N GLN A 282 -20.53 -4.55 -23.91
CA GLN A 282 -20.11 -3.42 -24.75
C GLN A 282 -19.62 -2.24 -23.91
N CYS A 283 -20.24 -1.94 -22.77
CA CYS A 283 -19.77 -0.96 -21.82
C CYS A 283 -18.40 -1.37 -21.25
N SER A 284 -18.24 -2.64 -20.85
CA SER A 284 -16.97 -3.18 -20.35
C SER A 284 -15.84 -3.07 -21.37
N GLU A 285 -16.08 -3.44 -22.64
CA GLU A 285 -15.11 -3.26 -23.72
C GLU A 285 -14.71 -1.79 -23.90
N THR A 286 -15.67 -0.88 -23.83
CA THR A 286 -15.41 0.57 -23.92
C THR A 286 -14.50 1.03 -22.79
N LEU A 287 -14.78 0.61 -21.54
CA LEU A 287 -13.94 0.91 -20.38
C LEU A 287 -12.51 0.35 -20.55
N GLN A 288 -12.36 -0.87 -21.08
CA GLN A 288 -11.06 -1.46 -21.35
C GLN A 288 -10.28 -0.70 -22.43
N ARG A 289 -10.92 -0.22 -23.50
CA ARG A 289 -10.29 0.63 -24.52
C ARG A 289 -9.80 1.94 -23.92
N ILE A 290 -10.63 2.59 -23.09
CA ILE A 290 -10.24 3.80 -22.35
C ILE A 290 -9.05 3.51 -21.44
N ARG A 291 -9.07 2.41 -20.70
CA ARG A 291 -7.97 2.00 -19.83
C ARG A 291 -6.65 1.82 -20.61
N LYS A 292 -6.68 1.12 -21.74
CA LYS A 292 -5.50 0.95 -22.61
C LYS A 292 -4.96 2.28 -23.11
N ARG A 293 -5.84 3.19 -23.56
CA ARG A 293 -5.44 4.52 -24.03
C ARG A 293 -4.89 5.38 -22.89
N ALA A 294 -5.51 5.31 -21.74
CA ALA A 294 -5.09 6.02 -20.55
C ALA A 294 -3.67 5.64 -20.09
N LEU A 295 -3.20 4.42 -20.36
CA LEU A 295 -1.82 4.00 -20.09
C LEU A 295 -0.79 4.72 -21.00
N THR A 296 -1.20 5.18 -22.18
CA THR A 296 -0.29 5.87 -23.12
C THR A 296 -0.26 7.38 -22.93
N ILE A 297 -1.39 7.99 -22.56
CA ILE A 297 -1.57 9.45 -22.49
C ILE A 297 -1.33 9.99 -21.08
N GLY A 298 -1.41 9.14 -20.08
CA GLY A 298 -1.47 9.51 -18.67
C GLY A 298 -2.89 9.44 -18.12
N THR A 299 -3.03 9.28 -16.80
CA THR A 299 -4.36 9.14 -16.20
C THR A 299 -4.42 9.80 -14.80
N SER A 300 -5.60 10.26 -14.40
CA SER A 300 -5.83 10.69 -13.02
C SER A 300 -6.11 9.50 -12.09
N LEU A 301 -5.87 9.69 -10.79
CA LEU A 301 -6.29 8.72 -9.78
C LEU A 301 -7.81 8.53 -9.84
N HIS A 302 -8.55 9.61 -10.06
CA HIS A 302 -9.99 9.62 -10.17
C HIS A 302 -10.48 8.79 -11.38
N LEU A 303 -9.88 8.97 -12.57
CA LEU A 303 -10.21 8.17 -13.74
C LEU A 303 -10.00 6.68 -13.50
N THR A 304 -8.91 6.28 -12.82
CA THR A 304 -8.69 4.85 -12.48
C THR A 304 -9.75 4.34 -11.53
N TYR A 305 -10.13 5.17 -10.59
CA TYR A 305 -11.15 4.88 -9.62
C TYR A 305 -12.50 4.64 -10.32
N VAL A 306 -12.92 5.57 -11.19
CA VAL A 306 -14.14 5.47 -11.98
C VAL A 306 -14.13 4.22 -12.87
N LEU A 307 -13.06 3.97 -13.61
CA LEU A 307 -12.91 2.78 -14.45
C LEU A 307 -13.03 1.49 -13.63
N THR A 308 -12.31 1.40 -12.51
CA THR A 308 -12.32 0.19 -11.68
C THR A 308 -13.69 -0.04 -11.05
N ARG A 309 -14.34 1.02 -10.56
CA ARG A 309 -15.66 0.93 -9.96
C ARG A 309 -16.73 0.56 -10.97
N SER A 310 -16.68 1.12 -12.17
CA SER A 310 -17.59 0.75 -13.28
C SER A 310 -17.43 -0.71 -13.66
N GLU A 311 -16.21 -1.22 -13.82
CA GLU A 311 -15.94 -2.63 -14.09
C GLU A 311 -16.42 -3.56 -12.97
N GLN A 312 -16.23 -3.18 -11.71
CA GLN A 312 -16.74 -3.94 -10.56
C GLN A 312 -18.28 -3.95 -10.54
N SER A 313 -18.90 -2.82 -10.87
CA SER A 313 -20.38 -2.70 -10.93
C SER A 313 -20.97 -3.55 -12.08
N ILE A 314 -20.33 -3.53 -13.26
CA ILE A 314 -20.75 -4.37 -14.40
C ILE A 314 -20.61 -5.85 -14.05
N ARG A 315 -19.48 -6.26 -13.46
CA ARG A 315 -19.29 -7.66 -13.03
C ARG A 315 -20.37 -8.08 -12.05
N ARG A 316 -20.70 -7.24 -11.06
CA ARG A 316 -21.76 -7.51 -10.10
C ARG A 316 -23.14 -7.61 -10.76
N LEU A 317 -23.40 -6.77 -11.78
CA LEU A 317 -24.63 -6.85 -12.56
C LEU A 317 -24.73 -8.22 -13.26
N HIS A 318 -23.67 -8.70 -13.90
CA HIS A 318 -23.61 -10.04 -14.51
C HIS A 318 -23.88 -11.15 -13.48
N GLU A 319 -23.24 -11.10 -12.31
CA GLU A 319 -23.44 -12.08 -11.23
C GLU A 319 -24.91 -12.13 -10.79
N LEU A 320 -25.53 -10.98 -10.55
CA LEU A 320 -26.92 -10.92 -10.09
C LEU A 320 -27.91 -11.37 -11.16
N VAL A 321 -27.75 -10.93 -12.42
CA VAL A 321 -28.60 -11.37 -13.51
C VAL A 321 -28.49 -12.89 -13.71
N ALA A 322 -27.30 -13.46 -13.67
CA ALA A 322 -27.09 -14.90 -13.78
C ALA A 322 -27.78 -15.68 -12.64
N ILE A 323 -27.71 -15.20 -11.39
CA ILE A 323 -28.40 -15.85 -10.25
C ILE A 323 -29.92 -15.78 -10.42
N ILE A 324 -30.46 -14.61 -10.80
CA ILE A 324 -31.89 -14.38 -10.98
C ILE A 324 -32.44 -15.30 -12.06
N THR A 325 -31.83 -15.31 -13.24
CA THR A 325 -32.32 -16.07 -14.41
C THR A 325 -32.14 -17.58 -14.25
N ALA A 326 -31.02 -18.03 -13.68
CA ALA A 326 -30.78 -19.44 -13.41
C ALA A 326 -31.75 -20.02 -12.37
N GLY A 327 -32.16 -19.22 -11.37
CA GLY A 327 -33.12 -19.64 -10.33
C GLY A 327 -34.51 -19.99 -10.83
N GLN A 328 -34.92 -19.46 -11.98
CA GLN A 328 -36.24 -19.70 -12.54
C GLN A 328 -36.37 -21.05 -13.31
N ARG A 329 -35.25 -21.51 -13.90
CA ARG A 329 -35.26 -22.76 -14.68
C ARG A 329 -34.96 -23.96 -13.79
N ALA A 330 -35.85 -24.95 -13.74
CA ALA A 330 -35.67 -26.14 -12.92
C ALA A 330 -34.32 -26.87 -13.20
N SER A 331 -33.90 -26.88 -14.46
CA SER A 331 -32.65 -27.51 -14.91
C SER A 331 -31.39 -26.74 -14.44
N SER A 332 -31.51 -25.47 -14.12
CA SER A 332 -30.35 -24.58 -13.75
C SER A 332 -30.33 -24.18 -12.27
N ARG A 333 -31.31 -24.68 -11.47
CA ARG A 333 -31.37 -24.30 -10.01
C ARG A 333 -30.09 -24.61 -9.24
N ARG A 334 -29.45 -25.74 -9.55
CA ARG A 334 -28.18 -26.07 -8.88
C ARG A 334 -27.11 -25.02 -9.18
N ALA A 335 -26.98 -24.60 -10.43
CA ALA A 335 -26.07 -23.57 -10.84
C ALA A 335 -26.38 -22.21 -10.16
N ALA A 336 -27.68 -21.89 -9.98
CA ALA A 336 -28.07 -20.67 -9.25
C ALA A 336 -27.66 -20.71 -7.77
N ILE A 337 -27.80 -21.85 -7.11
CA ILE A 337 -27.38 -22.06 -5.72
C ILE A 337 -25.86 -21.91 -5.59
N ASP A 338 -25.11 -22.54 -6.48
CA ASP A 338 -23.64 -22.46 -6.48
C ASP A 338 -23.16 -21.01 -6.74
N ALA A 339 -23.75 -20.31 -7.70
CA ALA A 339 -23.48 -18.91 -7.99
C ALA A 339 -23.84 -17.98 -6.82
N TRP A 340 -24.98 -18.21 -6.17
CA TRP A 340 -25.36 -17.50 -4.95
C TRP A 340 -24.35 -17.73 -3.83
N GLY A 341 -23.92 -18.96 -3.61
CA GLY A 341 -22.96 -19.31 -2.58
C GLY A 341 -21.61 -18.64 -2.79
N GLU A 342 -21.11 -18.63 -4.03
CA GLU A 342 -19.90 -17.94 -4.41
C GLU A 342 -20.01 -16.42 -4.17
N PHE A 343 -21.08 -15.81 -4.65
CA PHE A 343 -21.37 -14.40 -4.43
C PHE A 343 -21.42 -14.04 -2.94
N ALA A 344 -22.21 -14.78 -2.15
CA ALA A 344 -22.40 -14.52 -0.72
C ALA A 344 -21.07 -14.65 0.05
N GLY A 345 -20.25 -15.64 -0.28
CA GLY A 345 -18.92 -15.83 0.30
C GLY A 345 -17.99 -14.65 0.00
N ILE A 346 -17.91 -14.22 -1.26
CA ILE A 346 -17.11 -13.06 -1.67
C ILE A 346 -17.59 -11.78 -0.98
N ALA A 347 -18.89 -11.54 -0.94
CA ALA A 347 -19.50 -10.37 -0.32
C ALA A 347 -19.26 -10.33 1.20
N LEU A 348 -19.40 -11.46 1.89
CA LEU A 348 -19.12 -11.60 3.32
C LEU A 348 -17.65 -11.31 3.64
N LEU A 349 -16.72 -11.88 2.88
CA LEU A 349 -15.29 -11.62 3.04
C LEU A 349 -14.96 -10.13 2.82
N ALA A 350 -15.57 -9.52 1.81
CA ALA A 350 -15.38 -8.11 1.49
C ALA A 350 -15.88 -7.20 2.63
N GLU A 351 -17.05 -7.49 3.21
CA GLU A 351 -17.59 -6.72 4.33
C GLU A 351 -16.72 -6.87 5.58
N ASN A 352 -16.25 -8.06 5.91
CA ASN A 352 -15.36 -8.24 7.06
C ASN A 352 -14.03 -7.51 6.90
N ARG A 353 -13.52 -7.38 5.65
CA ARG A 353 -12.30 -6.63 5.33
C ARG A 353 -12.51 -5.10 5.24
N ARG A 354 -13.73 -4.60 5.12
CA ARG A 354 -14.07 -3.19 4.86
C ARG A 354 -13.43 -2.22 5.85
N ASN A 355 -13.42 -2.56 7.14
CA ASN A 355 -12.84 -1.73 8.20
C ASN A 355 -11.34 -2.01 8.44
N SER A 356 -10.69 -2.79 7.57
CA SER A 356 -9.26 -3.07 7.65
C SER A 356 -8.45 -2.00 6.91
N LEU A 357 -7.80 -1.10 7.65
CA LEU A 357 -6.89 -0.10 7.08
C LEU A 357 -5.79 -0.74 6.21
N ARG A 358 -5.26 -1.90 6.64
CA ARG A 358 -4.25 -2.64 5.88
C ARG A 358 -4.78 -3.11 4.52
N HIS A 359 -6.01 -3.60 4.47
CA HIS A 359 -6.64 -4.05 3.23
C HIS A 359 -6.90 -2.86 2.29
N TYR A 360 -7.46 -1.76 2.83
CA TYR A 360 -7.68 -0.53 2.10
C TYR A 360 -6.38 0.05 1.52
N MET A 361 -5.32 0.15 2.33
CA MET A 361 -4.01 0.60 1.86
C MET A 361 -3.39 -0.34 0.81
N SER A 362 -3.62 -1.65 0.93
CA SER A 362 -3.17 -2.62 -0.08
C SER A 362 -3.90 -2.44 -1.41
N GLN A 363 -5.21 -2.22 -1.40
CA GLN A 363 -5.99 -1.95 -2.62
C GLN A 363 -5.52 -0.66 -3.29
N LEU A 364 -5.35 0.41 -2.52
CA LEU A 364 -4.87 1.69 -3.03
C LEU A 364 -3.44 1.63 -3.53
N SER A 365 -2.55 0.99 -2.77
CA SER A 365 -1.17 0.83 -3.21
C SER A 365 -1.10 0.05 -4.53
N SER A 366 -1.98 -0.91 -4.75
CA SER A 366 -2.05 -1.63 -6.03
C SER A 366 -2.53 -0.73 -7.18
N LEU A 367 -3.52 0.14 -6.94
CA LEU A 367 -4.01 1.09 -7.95
C LEU A 367 -2.98 2.17 -8.29
N LEU A 368 -2.27 2.69 -7.29
CA LEU A 368 -1.18 3.66 -7.46
C LEU A 368 0.07 3.02 -8.07
N ALA A 369 0.42 1.83 -7.60
CA ALA A 369 1.66 1.16 -7.97
C ALA A 369 1.68 0.75 -9.45
N VAL A 370 0.58 0.26 -10.03
CA VAL A 370 0.49 -0.07 -11.45
C VAL A 370 0.92 1.13 -12.32
N ARG A 371 0.59 2.35 -11.90
CA ARG A 371 0.85 3.57 -12.67
C ARG A 371 2.24 4.14 -12.50
N VAL A 372 2.66 4.20 -11.24
CA VAL A 372 4.00 4.67 -10.91
C VAL A 372 5.05 3.71 -11.48
N THR A 373 4.73 2.40 -11.54
CA THR A 373 5.66 1.39 -12.04
C THR A 373 5.84 1.41 -13.56
N GLU A 374 4.80 1.72 -14.33
CA GLU A 374 4.92 1.77 -15.79
C GLU A 374 5.75 2.96 -16.28
N ASN A 375 5.55 4.17 -15.71
CA ASN A 375 6.34 5.33 -16.08
C ASN A 375 7.80 5.25 -15.59
N ALA A 376 8.01 4.73 -14.40
CA ALA A 376 9.36 4.63 -13.85
C ALA A 376 10.17 3.47 -14.46
N ALA A 377 9.54 2.45 -15.06
CA ALA A 377 10.25 1.43 -15.84
C ALA A 377 10.94 2.04 -17.07
N ARG A 378 10.27 2.95 -17.78
CA ARG A 378 10.87 3.67 -18.94
C ARG A 378 12.04 4.56 -18.51
N SER A 379 11.96 5.20 -17.35
CA SER A 379 13.07 6.01 -16.81
C SER A 379 14.20 5.15 -16.23
N GLY A 380 13.92 3.93 -15.78
CA GLY A 380 14.88 3.02 -15.13
C GLY A 380 15.91 2.42 -16.10
N GLU A 381 15.55 2.22 -17.36
CA GLU A 381 16.44 1.64 -18.38
C GLU A 381 17.69 2.52 -18.62
N HIS A 382 17.59 3.84 -18.53
CA HIS A 382 18.71 4.76 -18.69
C HIS A 382 19.76 4.72 -17.56
N TYR A 383 19.45 4.05 -16.44
CA TYR A 383 20.33 3.98 -15.27
C TYR A 383 21.04 2.62 -15.13
N ILE A 384 20.96 1.74 -16.12
CA ILE A 384 21.64 0.45 -16.13
C ILE A 384 22.94 0.57 -16.94
N CYS A 385 24.09 0.44 -16.28
CA CYS A 385 25.40 0.51 -16.94
C CYS A 385 25.72 -0.84 -17.62
N GLU A 386 25.54 -0.94 -18.92
CA GLU A 386 25.90 -2.11 -19.70
C GLU A 386 27.34 -2.01 -20.22
N THR A 387 27.76 -0.81 -20.60
CA THR A 387 29.07 -0.54 -21.18
C THR A 387 30.00 0.20 -20.22
N ARG A 388 31.31 0.24 -20.59
CA ARG A 388 32.29 1.07 -19.83
C ARG A 388 32.07 2.56 -20.03
N ALA A 389 31.53 2.98 -21.15
CA ALA A 389 31.17 4.36 -21.40
C ALA A 389 30.06 4.81 -20.47
N ASP A 390 29.00 3.99 -20.27
CA ASP A 390 27.90 4.26 -19.36
C ASP A 390 28.39 4.34 -17.91
N TYR A 391 29.30 3.42 -17.52
CA TYR A 391 29.90 3.42 -16.20
C TYR A 391 30.71 4.71 -15.94
N GLY A 392 31.53 5.13 -16.92
CA GLY A 392 32.31 6.37 -16.84
C GLY A 392 31.42 7.61 -16.82
N TRP A 393 30.34 7.60 -17.59
CA TRP A 393 29.35 8.69 -17.56
C TRP A 393 28.64 8.75 -16.22
N MET A 394 28.18 7.62 -15.70
CA MET A 394 27.51 7.52 -14.40
C MET A 394 28.40 8.03 -13.26
N TRP A 395 29.66 7.62 -13.25
CA TRP A 395 30.62 8.09 -12.24
C TRP A 395 30.84 9.60 -12.33
N ARG A 396 31.03 10.19 -13.54
CA ARG A 396 31.23 11.64 -13.72
C ARG A 396 29.98 12.42 -13.32
N SER A 397 28.81 11.95 -13.71
CA SER A 397 27.52 12.54 -13.34
C SER A 397 27.34 12.54 -11.80
N ALA A 398 27.68 11.43 -11.14
CA ALA A 398 27.64 11.33 -9.69
C ALA A 398 28.73 12.19 -9.02
N ALA A 399 29.92 12.28 -9.58
CA ALA A 399 30.98 13.16 -9.10
C ALA A 399 30.55 14.63 -9.10
N GLY A 400 29.89 15.10 -10.17
CA GLY A 400 29.31 16.45 -10.23
C GLY A 400 28.27 16.70 -9.14
N ALA A 401 27.41 15.72 -8.86
CA ALA A 401 26.46 15.82 -7.74
C ALA A 401 27.18 15.87 -6.39
N GLY A 402 28.28 15.13 -6.21
CA GLY A 402 29.13 15.17 -5.02
C GLY A 402 29.65 16.57 -4.69
N VAL A 403 30.00 17.35 -5.72
CA VAL A 403 30.40 18.76 -5.54
C VAL A 403 29.27 19.58 -4.92
N LEU A 404 28.09 19.52 -5.52
CA LEU A 404 26.93 20.26 -5.02
C LEU A 404 26.50 19.81 -3.61
N ILE A 405 26.56 18.52 -3.31
CA ILE A 405 26.23 17.97 -1.99
C ILE A 405 27.23 18.46 -0.93
N GLY A 406 28.52 18.52 -1.25
CA GLY A 406 29.53 19.12 -0.37
C GLY A 406 29.19 20.58 -0.02
N LEU A 407 28.84 21.39 -1.00
CA LEU A 407 28.40 22.79 -0.81
C LEU A 407 27.11 22.89 0.02
N MET A 408 26.10 22.06 -0.30
CA MET A 408 24.83 22.01 0.43
C MET A 408 25.05 21.65 1.91
N ALA A 409 25.95 20.73 2.21
CA ALA A 409 26.28 20.34 3.58
C ALA A 409 26.93 21.50 4.36
N MET A 410 27.84 22.26 3.74
CA MET A 410 28.40 23.48 4.35
C MET A 410 27.30 24.51 4.60
N LEU A 411 26.46 24.78 3.60
CA LEU A 411 25.39 25.77 3.75
C LEU A 411 24.43 25.39 4.89
N LYS A 412 24.10 24.09 5.04
CA LYS A 412 23.32 23.62 6.20
C LYS A 412 24.03 23.87 7.52
N ILE A 413 25.35 23.64 7.61
CA ILE A 413 26.14 23.87 8.83
C ILE A 413 26.10 25.36 9.18
N LEU A 414 26.31 26.25 8.22
CA LEU A 414 26.28 27.71 8.42
C LEU A 414 24.89 28.17 8.88
N VAL A 415 23.84 27.73 8.23
CA VAL A 415 22.44 28.07 8.61
C VAL A 415 22.07 27.47 9.96
N GLY A 416 22.58 26.27 10.29
CA GLY A 416 22.41 25.66 11.60
C GLY A 416 23.08 26.42 12.75
N GLY A 417 24.06 27.26 12.46
CA GLY A 417 24.70 28.20 13.42
C GLY A 417 23.91 29.48 13.66
N LEU A 418 22.86 29.75 12.86
CA LEU A 418 22.04 30.94 13.06
C LEU A 418 21.05 30.73 14.23
N SER A 419 20.88 31.76 15.05
CA SER A 419 19.91 31.80 16.16
C SER A 419 18.48 32.01 15.64
N ALA A 420 18.04 31.12 14.74
CA ALA A 420 16.71 31.21 14.13
C ALA A 420 15.69 30.27 14.83
N PRO A 421 14.39 30.65 14.88
CA PRO A 421 13.34 29.74 15.37
C PRO A 421 13.35 28.40 14.61
N LEU A 422 13.01 27.30 15.29
CA LEU A 422 13.06 25.95 14.73
C LEU A 422 12.28 25.81 13.40
N PHE A 423 11.13 26.45 13.30
CA PHE A 423 10.34 26.45 12.05
C PHE A 423 11.11 27.10 10.89
N VAL A 424 11.78 28.22 11.14
CA VAL A 424 12.60 28.92 10.13
C VAL A 424 13.81 28.07 9.74
N GLN A 425 14.45 27.41 10.70
CA GLN A 425 15.54 26.46 10.42
C GLN A 425 15.05 25.30 9.54
N ALA A 426 13.88 24.69 9.87
CA ALA A 426 13.28 23.63 9.06
C ALA A 426 13.01 24.10 7.63
N PHE A 427 12.48 25.30 7.47
CA PHE A 427 12.23 25.91 6.16
C PHE A 427 13.52 26.12 5.37
N LEU A 428 14.54 26.74 5.99
CA LEU A 428 15.82 27.00 5.32
C LEU A 428 16.54 25.71 4.94
N PHE A 429 16.59 24.70 5.81
CA PHE A 429 17.17 23.40 5.49
C PHE A 429 16.40 22.70 4.35
N SER A 430 15.07 22.81 4.36
CA SER A 430 14.22 22.27 3.29
C SER A 430 14.50 22.95 1.96
N MET A 431 14.71 24.27 1.95
CA MET A 431 15.05 25.01 0.73
C MET A 431 16.46 24.69 0.23
N ILE A 432 17.45 24.63 1.11
CA ILE A 432 18.81 24.23 0.73
C ILE A 432 18.81 22.88 0.04
N TYR A 433 18.17 21.89 0.65
CA TYR A 433 18.13 20.55 0.10
C TYR A 433 17.19 20.43 -1.09
N GLY A 434 15.98 21.02 -1.02
CA GLY A 434 15.01 20.97 -2.10
C GLY A 434 15.51 21.61 -3.38
N LEU A 435 15.99 22.84 -3.32
CA LEU A 435 16.52 23.56 -4.48
C LEU A 435 17.85 22.95 -4.94
N GLY A 436 18.71 22.50 -4.02
CA GLY A 436 19.96 21.85 -4.35
C GLY A 436 19.75 20.54 -5.13
N PHE A 437 18.80 19.69 -4.72
CA PHE A 437 18.48 18.46 -5.46
C PHE A 437 17.79 18.74 -6.80
N VAL A 438 16.96 19.80 -6.89
CA VAL A 438 16.41 20.26 -8.17
C VAL A 438 17.54 20.70 -9.11
N LEU A 439 18.50 21.47 -8.61
CA LEU A 439 19.66 21.91 -9.39
C LEU A 439 20.48 20.71 -9.90
N ILE A 440 20.77 19.73 -9.04
CA ILE A 440 21.43 18.49 -9.40
C ILE A 440 20.68 17.81 -10.56
N PHE A 441 19.35 17.70 -10.45
CA PHE A 441 18.52 17.09 -11.47
C PHE A 441 18.52 17.86 -12.81
N LEU A 442 18.39 19.19 -12.76
CA LEU A 442 18.36 20.04 -13.95
C LEU A 442 19.71 20.04 -14.72
N LEU A 443 20.83 19.88 -13.98
CA LEU A 443 22.15 19.72 -14.57
C LEU A 443 22.44 18.31 -15.12
N GLY A 444 21.46 17.37 -15.01
CA GLY A 444 21.64 15.99 -15.44
C GLY A 444 22.61 15.18 -14.59
N LEU A 445 22.81 15.60 -13.32
CA LEU A 445 23.70 14.95 -12.37
C LEU A 445 22.97 13.87 -11.58
N THR A 446 23.71 12.88 -11.09
CA THR A 446 23.15 11.69 -10.46
C THR A 446 23.40 11.65 -8.96
N VAL A 447 22.34 11.55 -8.17
CA VAL A 447 22.40 11.28 -6.72
C VAL A 447 22.42 9.78 -6.49
N ALA A 448 23.47 9.28 -5.80
CA ALA A 448 23.57 7.88 -5.39
C ALA A 448 22.33 7.45 -4.57
N THR A 449 21.99 6.17 -4.63
CA THR A 449 20.89 5.54 -3.89
C THR A 449 19.46 5.95 -4.30
N LYS A 450 19.28 6.91 -5.22
CA LYS A 450 17.96 7.25 -5.77
C LYS A 450 17.51 6.32 -6.91
N GLN A 451 18.45 5.81 -7.69
CA GLN A 451 18.22 4.92 -8.83
C GLN A 451 17.56 3.57 -8.48
N PRO A 452 17.74 2.97 -7.27
CA PRO A 452 17.13 1.68 -6.93
C PRO A 452 15.62 1.67 -7.05
N ALA A 453 14.95 2.78 -6.75
CA ALA A 453 13.50 2.89 -6.89
C ALA A 453 13.04 2.73 -8.35
N MET A 454 13.86 3.14 -9.32
CA MET A 454 13.57 3.05 -10.75
C MET A 454 13.96 1.68 -11.33
N THR A 455 15.14 1.16 -10.97
CA THR A 455 15.63 -0.15 -11.46
C THR A 455 14.87 -1.34 -10.85
N ALA A 456 14.33 -1.21 -9.64
CA ALA A 456 13.48 -2.22 -9.03
C ALA A 456 12.22 -2.54 -9.86
N GLN A 457 11.72 -1.57 -10.61
CA GLN A 457 10.55 -1.71 -11.45
C GLN A 457 10.86 -2.46 -12.75
N THR A 458 12.01 -2.19 -13.35
CA THR A 458 12.54 -2.97 -14.49
C THR A 458 12.75 -4.42 -14.08
N LEU A 459 13.33 -4.65 -12.89
CA LEU A 459 13.52 -5.99 -12.34
C LEU A 459 12.19 -6.70 -12.09
N ALA A 460 11.19 -6.03 -11.53
CA ALA A 460 9.86 -6.58 -11.31
C ALA A 460 9.16 -6.96 -12.62
N GLY A 461 9.39 -6.21 -13.70
CA GLY A 461 8.93 -6.54 -15.06
C GLY A 461 9.49 -7.88 -15.53
N LEU A 462 10.79 -8.02 -15.44
CA LEU A 462 11.48 -9.25 -15.84
C LEU A 462 11.07 -10.45 -15.00
N LEU A 463 10.85 -10.27 -13.68
CA LEU A 463 10.38 -11.34 -12.78
C LEU A 463 8.98 -11.86 -13.16
N GLY A 464 8.14 -11.03 -13.77
CA GLY A 464 6.80 -11.43 -14.24
C GLY A 464 6.81 -12.30 -15.49
N ASP A 465 7.81 -12.13 -16.35
CA ASP A 465 7.90 -12.81 -17.65
C ASP A 465 8.65 -14.15 -17.57
N ILE A 466 9.29 -14.44 -16.45
CA ILE A 466 10.15 -15.62 -16.25
C ILE A 466 9.33 -16.88 -15.98
N LYS A 467 9.62 -17.95 -16.76
CA LYS A 467 9.18 -19.31 -16.45
C LYS A 467 10.21 -19.96 -15.55
N PRO A 468 9.84 -20.37 -14.29
CA PRO A 468 10.80 -20.78 -13.26
C PRO A 468 11.68 -21.98 -13.64
N ASN A 469 11.27 -22.77 -14.61
CA ASN A 469 11.93 -24.02 -15.02
C ASN A 469 13.00 -23.84 -16.12
N ARG A 470 13.31 -22.60 -16.57
CA ARG A 470 14.35 -22.35 -17.55
C ARG A 470 15.58 -21.71 -16.90
N SER A 471 16.70 -22.43 -16.90
CA SER A 471 17.98 -21.92 -16.36
C SER A 471 18.47 -20.63 -17.06
N ALA A 472 18.15 -20.47 -18.35
CA ALA A 472 18.48 -19.29 -19.13
C ALA A 472 17.79 -18.02 -18.63
N ASP A 473 16.54 -18.12 -18.20
CA ASP A 473 15.79 -16.97 -17.68
C ASP A 473 16.36 -16.50 -16.33
N LEU A 474 16.81 -17.46 -15.51
CA LEU A 474 17.44 -17.17 -14.22
C LEU A 474 18.82 -16.49 -14.41
N GLU A 475 19.61 -16.93 -15.40
CA GLU A 475 20.90 -16.29 -15.73
C GLU A 475 20.73 -14.88 -16.23
N ARG A 476 19.74 -14.62 -17.10
CA ARG A 476 19.39 -13.27 -17.56
C ARG A 476 19.04 -12.34 -16.41
N LEU A 477 18.32 -12.84 -15.42
CA LEU A 477 17.98 -12.07 -14.22
C LEU A 477 19.22 -11.73 -13.39
N VAL A 478 20.15 -12.69 -13.24
CA VAL A 478 21.42 -12.45 -12.54
C VAL A 478 22.29 -11.42 -13.28
N ASP A 479 22.28 -11.41 -14.61
CA ASP A 479 22.99 -10.39 -15.40
C ASP A 479 22.43 -8.99 -15.17
N VAL A 480 21.09 -8.84 -15.12
CA VAL A 480 20.44 -7.56 -14.81
C VAL A 480 20.76 -7.11 -13.37
N VAL A 481 20.70 -8.02 -12.40
CA VAL A 481 21.09 -7.71 -11.00
C VAL A 481 22.54 -7.26 -10.92
N ALA A 482 23.45 -7.90 -11.65
CA ALA A 482 24.85 -7.49 -11.71
C ALA A 482 25.03 -6.12 -12.37
N ALA A 483 24.26 -5.82 -13.43
CA ALA A 483 24.31 -4.53 -14.11
C ALA A 483 23.78 -3.39 -13.21
N VAL A 484 22.68 -3.61 -12.52
CA VAL A 484 22.14 -2.68 -11.52
C VAL A 484 23.13 -2.45 -10.39
N SER A 485 23.75 -3.50 -9.86
CA SER A 485 24.77 -3.40 -8.80
C SER A 485 25.95 -2.52 -9.24
N ARG A 486 26.47 -2.72 -10.45
CA ARG A 486 27.56 -1.89 -11.03
C ARG A 486 27.18 -0.42 -11.10
N SER A 487 25.98 -0.13 -11.59
CA SER A 487 25.48 1.25 -11.71
C SER A 487 25.41 1.95 -10.35
N GLN A 488 24.91 1.22 -9.35
CA GLN A 488 24.82 1.76 -7.97
C GLN A 488 26.20 2.02 -7.37
N LEU A 489 27.13 1.11 -7.55
CA LEU A 489 28.50 1.28 -7.06
C LEU A 489 29.23 2.44 -7.75
N ALA A 490 29.05 2.63 -9.07
CA ALA A 490 29.59 3.77 -9.79
C ALA A 490 29.05 5.10 -9.26
N ALA A 491 27.74 5.17 -9.03
CA ALA A 491 27.10 6.37 -8.50
C ALA A 491 27.52 6.67 -7.04
N ILE A 492 27.58 5.65 -6.18
CA ILE A 492 28.03 5.77 -4.80
C ILE A 492 29.50 6.25 -4.78
N ALA A 493 30.37 5.61 -5.53
CA ALA A 493 31.78 5.98 -5.61
C ALA A 493 31.96 7.43 -6.09
N GLY A 494 31.26 7.84 -7.16
CA GLY A 494 31.30 9.22 -7.65
C GLY A 494 30.85 10.25 -6.60
N ASN A 495 29.73 10.01 -5.92
CA ASN A 495 29.24 10.93 -4.91
C ASN A 495 30.18 11.00 -3.69
N VAL A 496 30.58 9.85 -3.11
CA VAL A 496 31.36 9.79 -1.86
C VAL A 496 32.79 10.30 -2.07
N MET A 497 33.47 9.82 -3.15
CA MET A 497 34.86 10.19 -3.43
C MET A 497 35.03 11.67 -3.77
N VAL A 498 33.98 12.37 -4.17
CA VAL A 498 34.04 13.79 -4.51
C VAL A 498 33.45 14.66 -3.39
N ALA A 499 32.36 14.27 -2.74
CA ALA A 499 31.77 15.06 -1.67
C ALA A 499 32.73 15.28 -0.46
N LEU A 500 33.53 14.27 -0.10
CA LEU A 500 34.49 14.35 1.00
C LEU A 500 35.61 15.36 0.71
N PRO A 501 36.40 15.26 -0.38
CA PRO A 501 37.46 16.25 -0.64
C PRO A 501 36.89 17.65 -0.93
N VAL A 502 35.73 17.78 -1.57
CA VAL A 502 35.04 19.07 -1.74
C VAL A 502 34.71 19.70 -0.38
N ALA A 503 34.19 18.92 0.56
CA ALA A 503 33.96 19.40 1.93
C ALA A 503 35.22 19.91 2.58
N ILE A 504 36.36 19.21 2.43
CA ILE A 504 37.67 19.64 2.94
C ILE A 504 38.08 20.96 2.29
N VAL A 505 38.06 21.05 0.96
CA VAL A 505 38.49 22.26 0.23
C VAL A 505 37.61 23.46 0.60
N VAL A 506 36.28 23.28 0.64
CA VAL A 506 35.35 24.35 1.01
C VAL A 506 35.53 24.76 2.47
N GLY A 507 35.69 23.81 3.38
CA GLY A 507 35.92 24.11 4.80
C GLY A 507 37.21 24.85 5.05
N LEU A 508 38.33 24.45 4.41
CA LEU A 508 39.60 25.15 4.48
C LEU A 508 39.52 26.54 3.85
N GLY A 509 38.94 26.64 2.64
CA GLY A 509 38.82 27.91 1.93
C GLY A 509 38.02 28.95 2.73
N LEU A 510 36.88 28.55 3.30
CA LEU A 510 36.09 29.43 4.15
C LEU A 510 36.80 29.79 5.46
N SER A 511 37.50 28.85 6.08
CA SER A 511 38.26 29.14 7.30
C SER A 511 39.39 30.15 7.05
N GLN A 512 40.05 30.05 5.90
CA GLN A 512 41.07 31.04 5.49
C GLN A 512 40.46 32.43 5.20
N LEU A 513 39.29 32.45 4.51
CA LEU A 513 38.60 33.67 4.14
C LEU A 513 38.10 34.43 5.38
N LEU A 514 37.59 33.71 6.38
CA LEU A 514 37.04 34.29 7.61
C LEU A 514 38.10 34.52 8.70
N GLY A 515 39.32 34.07 8.50
CA GLY A 515 40.39 34.16 9.50
C GLY A 515 40.15 33.37 10.80
N SER A 516 39.16 32.50 10.80
CA SER A 516 38.78 31.65 11.94
C SER A 516 38.22 30.32 11.46
N PRO A 517 38.37 29.23 12.26
CA PRO A 517 37.83 27.94 11.90
C PRO A 517 36.29 27.98 11.73
N VAL A 518 35.80 27.66 10.57
CA VAL A 518 34.34 27.60 10.27
C VAL A 518 33.65 26.47 11.02
N ILE A 519 34.35 25.37 11.27
CA ILE A 519 33.89 24.21 12.02
C ILE A 519 34.60 24.17 13.37
N SER A 520 33.86 24.34 14.46
CA SER A 520 34.38 24.17 15.80
C SER A 520 34.70 22.70 16.11
N PRO A 521 35.61 22.39 17.02
CA PRO A 521 35.92 21.03 17.45
C PRO A 521 34.65 20.27 17.93
N ASP A 522 33.76 20.94 18.68
CA ASP A 522 32.52 20.38 19.17
C ASP A 522 31.59 20.00 18.03
N LYS A 523 31.49 20.87 17.01
CA LYS A 523 30.70 20.56 15.79
C LYS A 523 31.33 19.41 15.02
N GLY A 524 32.66 19.36 14.91
CA GLY A 524 33.39 18.25 14.31
C GLY A 524 33.11 16.92 15.03
N ALA A 525 33.12 16.92 16.37
CA ALA A 525 32.81 15.76 17.19
C ALA A 525 31.38 15.27 16.96
N HIS A 526 30.44 16.19 16.90
CA HIS A 526 29.04 15.86 16.59
C HIS A 526 28.88 15.24 15.19
N LEU A 527 29.54 15.84 14.18
CA LEU A 527 29.48 15.30 12.80
C LEU A 527 30.10 13.90 12.71
N LEU A 528 31.15 13.61 13.49
CA LEU A 528 31.79 12.30 13.56
C LEU A 528 30.91 11.28 14.31
N ALA A 529 30.28 11.67 15.42
CA ALA A 529 29.35 10.83 16.17
C ALA A 529 28.13 10.42 15.33
N ASP A 530 27.68 11.29 14.43
CA ASP A 530 26.61 11.01 13.49
C ASP A 530 26.94 9.89 12.48
N LEU A 531 28.19 9.52 12.34
CA LEU A 531 28.70 8.45 11.46
C LEU A 531 28.90 7.11 12.18
N ASP A 532 28.76 7.08 13.52
CA ASP A 532 28.97 5.84 14.26
C ASP A 532 27.92 4.77 13.89
N PRO A 533 28.33 3.62 13.31
CA PRO A 533 27.40 2.58 12.87
C PRO A 533 26.67 1.87 14.04
N LEU A 534 27.16 2.00 15.27
CA LEU A 534 26.51 1.45 16.47
C LEU A 534 25.52 2.43 17.12
N SER A 535 25.43 3.65 16.61
CA SER A 535 24.48 4.68 17.07
C SER A 535 23.14 4.60 16.33
N TRP A 536 22.33 5.65 16.47
CA TRP A 536 21.11 5.85 15.68
C TRP A 536 21.36 6.11 14.19
N ALA A 537 22.60 6.08 13.71
CA ALA A 537 22.92 6.32 12.30
C ALA A 537 22.19 5.37 11.35
N ILE A 538 22.08 4.08 11.71
CA ILE A 538 21.41 3.06 10.87
C ILE A 538 19.88 3.26 10.82
N PRO A 539 19.14 3.42 11.93
CA PRO A 539 17.72 3.81 11.91
C PRO A 539 17.47 5.10 11.11
N HIS A 540 18.29 6.13 11.30
CA HIS A 540 18.16 7.38 10.54
C HIS A 540 18.47 7.21 9.05
N ALA A 541 19.39 6.32 8.68
CA ALA A 541 19.64 5.94 7.30
C ALA A 541 18.45 5.17 6.70
N ALA A 542 17.74 4.36 7.48
CA ALA A 542 16.53 3.69 7.02
C ALA A 542 15.40 4.68 6.70
N ILE A 543 15.25 5.75 7.50
CA ILE A 543 14.30 6.84 7.20
C ILE A 543 14.67 7.52 5.87
N ALA A 544 15.95 7.82 5.63
CA ALA A 544 16.39 8.38 4.35
C ALA A 544 16.14 7.40 3.19
N GLY A 545 16.35 6.10 3.39
CA GLY A 545 16.00 5.05 2.42
C GLY A 545 14.51 5.02 2.08
N PHE A 546 13.64 5.19 3.07
CA PHE A 546 12.19 5.33 2.86
C PHE A 546 11.85 6.59 2.04
N TYR A 547 12.50 7.73 2.31
CA TYR A 547 12.27 8.95 1.52
C TYR A 547 12.79 8.84 0.08
N LEU A 548 13.89 8.12 -0.15
CA LEU A 548 14.36 7.80 -1.50
C LEU A 548 13.33 7.00 -2.29
N PHE A 549 12.73 5.99 -1.68
CA PHE A 549 11.61 5.24 -2.26
C PHE A 549 10.41 6.15 -2.53
N LEU A 550 10.00 6.95 -1.54
CA LEU A 550 8.85 7.85 -1.67
C LEU A 550 9.08 8.89 -2.77
N SER A 551 10.31 9.41 -2.91
CA SER A 551 10.65 10.34 -3.99
C SER A 551 10.45 9.74 -5.39
N GLY A 552 10.72 8.44 -5.56
CA GLY A 552 10.42 7.71 -6.80
C GLY A 552 8.92 7.64 -7.10
N LEU A 553 8.09 7.41 -6.08
CA LEU A 553 6.63 7.45 -6.22
C LEU A 553 6.12 8.85 -6.58
N ILE A 554 6.67 9.87 -5.94
CA ILE A 554 6.34 11.28 -6.21
C ILE A 554 6.71 11.65 -7.65
N ASN A 555 7.89 11.25 -8.12
CA ASN A 555 8.29 11.46 -9.52
C ASN A 555 7.22 10.89 -10.48
N GLY A 556 6.89 9.60 -10.35
CA GLY A 556 5.93 8.95 -11.22
C GLY A 556 4.53 9.58 -11.15
N TYR A 557 4.11 10.03 -9.97
CA TYR A 557 2.85 10.75 -9.80
C TYR A 557 2.81 12.06 -10.59
N PHE A 558 3.85 12.91 -10.44
CA PHE A 558 3.87 14.21 -11.13
C PHE A 558 4.15 14.08 -12.63
N ASP A 559 4.93 13.09 -13.10
CA ASP A 559 5.09 12.80 -14.53
C ASP A 559 3.75 12.40 -15.15
N ASN A 560 3.02 11.52 -14.49
CA ASN A 560 1.67 11.15 -14.92
C ASN A 560 0.70 12.34 -14.89
N GLN A 561 0.76 13.17 -13.85
CA GLN A 561 -0.08 14.36 -13.73
C GLN A 561 0.25 15.41 -14.79
N ALA A 562 1.53 15.58 -15.13
CA ALA A 562 1.96 16.49 -16.20
C ALA A 562 1.40 16.08 -17.56
N ALA A 563 1.43 14.78 -17.87
CA ALA A 563 0.88 14.24 -19.10
C ALA A 563 -0.66 14.35 -19.13
N TYR A 564 -1.32 13.92 -18.04
CA TYR A 564 -2.79 13.93 -17.95
C TYR A 564 -3.41 15.33 -18.04
N ALA A 565 -2.77 16.31 -17.38
CA ALA A 565 -3.29 17.70 -17.33
C ALA A 565 -2.79 18.57 -18.48
N ASP A 566 -2.05 18.00 -19.45
CA ASP A 566 -1.41 18.76 -20.55
C ASP A 566 -0.67 20.01 -20.04
N VAL A 567 0.14 19.84 -18.99
CA VAL A 567 0.79 20.96 -18.28
C VAL A 567 1.59 21.83 -19.25
N GLY A 568 2.27 21.20 -20.22
CA GLY A 568 3.05 21.92 -21.26
C GLY A 568 2.18 22.86 -22.09
N LEU A 569 1.03 22.38 -22.55
CA LEU A 569 0.10 23.20 -23.33
C LEU A 569 -0.50 24.34 -22.49
N ARG A 570 -0.79 24.07 -21.21
CA ARG A 570 -1.31 25.09 -20.28
C ARG A 570 -0.27 26.19 -20.02
N ILE A 571 1.00 25.81 -19.81
CA ILE A 571 2.11 26.77 -19.65
C ILE A 571 2.29 27.57 -20.95
N ALA A 572 2.25 26.93 -22.11
CA ALA A 572 2.35 27.58 -23.40
C ALA A 572 1.24 28.63 -23.66
N ARG A 573 0.10 28.51 -22.98
CA ARG A 573 -1.05 29.46 -23.05
C ARG A 573 -0.99 30.60 -22.04
N LEU A 574 -0.01 30.64 -21.13
CA LEU A 574 0.12 31.70 -20.12
C LEU A 574 0.42 33.03 -20.81
N ARG A 575 -0.47 34.04 -20.67
CA ARG A 575 -0.35 35.32 -21.32
C ARG A 575 0.95 36.08 -20.95
N TRP A 576 1.28 36.09 -19.66
CA TRP A 576 2.50 36.74 -19.17
C TRP A 576 3.78 36.10 -19.72
N LEU A 577 3.81 34.77 -19.83
CA LEU A 577 4.96 34.05 -20.37
C LEU A 577 5.11 34.28 -21.88
N ASN A 578 3.99 34.29 -22.61
CA ASN A 578 3.97 34.66 -24.04
C ASN A 578 4.45 36.09 -24.27
N ALA A 579 4.11 37.03 -23.40
CA ALA A 579 4.59 38.40 -23.48
C ALA A 579 6.11 38.51 -23.23
N LEU A 580 6.65 37.66 -22.32
CA LEU A 580 8.06 37.69 -21.92
C LEU A 580 8.99 37.02 -22.95
N VAL A 581 8.63 35.79 -23.40
CA VAL A 581 9.52 34.94 -24.21
C VAL A 581 8.95 34.56 -25.59
N GLY A 582 7.79 35.15 -25.97
CA GLY A 582 7.06 34.88 -27.20
C GLY A 582 6.39 33.47 -27.21
N LYS A 583 5.49 33.23 -28.18
CA LYS A 583 4.73 31.96 -28.27
C LYS A 583 5.62 30.73 -28.40
N ALA A 584 6.67 30.82 -29.22
CA ALA A 584 7.62 29.72 -29.42
C ALA A 584 8.46 29.43 -28.16
N GLY A 585 8.85 30.48 -27.42
CA GLY A 585 9.56 30.35 -26.15
C GLY A 585 8.68 29.73 -25.07
N ALA A 586 7.43 30.16 -24.95
CA ALA A 586 6.47 29.62 -24.01
C ALA A 586 6.14 28.14 -24.31
N ALA A 587 6.03 27.76 -25.59
CA ALA A 587 5.82 26.36 -25.97
C ALA A 587 7.04 25.48 -25.61
N ARG A 588 8.28 25.94 -25.87
CA ARG A 588 9.50 25.25 -25.47
C ARG A 588 9.59 25.08 -23.94
N ALA A 589 9.31 26.13 -23.19
CA ALA A 589 9.28 26.08 -21.72
C ALA A 589 8.21 25.12 -21.22
N GLY A 590 7.02 25.12 -21.82
CA GLY A 590 5.94 24.21 -21.48
C GLY A 590 6.34 22.75 -21.69
N ASN A 591 6.88 22.39 -22.84
CA ASN A 591 7.35 21.03 -23.15
C ASN A 591 8.46 20.59 -22.19
N TYR A 592 9.43 21.48 -21.94
CA TYR A 592 10.53 21.21 -21.02
C TYR A 592 10.03 20.89 -19.60
N ILE A 593 9.08 21.66 -19.09
CA ILE A 593 8.49 21.42 -17.77
C ILE A 593 7.65 20.15 -17.77
N GLN A 594 6.85 19.91 -18.81
CA GLN A 594 6.02 18.69 -18.90
C GLN A 594 6.87 17.41 -18.84
N GLU A 595 7.99 17.36 -19.52
CA GLU A 595 8.89 16.20 -19.55
C GLU A 595 9.66 16.00 -18.26
N ARG A 596 9.81 17.05 -17.43
CA ARG A 596 10.68 17.04 -16.25
C ARG A 596 9.98 17.31 -14.93
N LEU A 597 8.65 17.54 -14.93
CA LEU A 597 7.90 17.95 -13.74
C LEU A 597 8.03 16.93 -12.60
N GLY A 598 7.93 15.64 -12.90
CA GLY A 598 8.09 14.60 -11.88
C GLY A 598 9.48 14.62 -11.25
N GLY A 599 10.52 14.74 -12.08
CA GLY A 599 11.89 14.86 -11.58
C GLY A 599 12.10 16.10 -10.71
N ILE A 600 11.57 17.25 -11.11
CA ILE A 600 11.64 18.50 -10.35
C ILE A 600 10.93 18.34 -9.00
N MET A 601 9.66 17.92 -9.00
CA MET A 601 8.85 17.81 -7.79
C MET A 601 9.36 16.73 -6.83
N GLY A 602 9.76 15.57 -7.38
CA GLY A 602 10.29 14.51 -6.54
C GLY A 602 11.64 14.83 -5.91
N ASN A 603 12.51 15.58 -6.59
CA ASN A 603 13.76 16.07 -6.02
C ASN A 603 13.52 17.18 -4.98
N PHE A 604 12.62 18.12 -5.28
CA PHE A 604 12.27 19.19 -4.35
C PHE A 604 11.69 18.63 -3.04
N LEU A 605 10.66 17.77 -3.14
CA LEU A 605 10.00 17.21 -1.96
C LEU A 605 10.92 16.25 -1.20
N PHE A 606 11.79 15.50 -1.90
CA PHE A 606 12.84 14.70 -1.25
C PHE A 606 13.75 15.56 -0.41
N GLY A 607 14.22 16.68 -0.95
CA GLY A 607 15.06 17.63 -0.19
C GLY A 607 14.32 18.25 1.00
N CYS A 608 13.04 18.60 0.84
CA CYS A 608 12.20 19.10 1.93
C CYS A 608 12.07 18.07 3.07
N MET A 609 11.81 16.80 2.73
CA MET A 609 11.75 15.72 3.72
C MET A 609 13.07 15.53 4.46
N LEU A 610 14.21 15.57 3.75
CA LEU A 610 15.53 15.48 4.37
C LEU A 610 15.84 16.69 5.27
N GLY A 611 15.45 17.89 4.85
CA GLY A 611 15.73 19.14 5.56
C GLY A 611 14.91 19.31 6.84
N SER A 612 13.65 18.88 6.82
CA SER A 612 12.70 19.11 7.93
C SER A 612 12.75 18.04 9.03
N THR A 613 13.10 16.78 8.72
CA THR A 613 12.92 15.63 9.63
C THR A 613 13.63 15.81 10.98
N GLY A 614 14.90 16.25 11.00
CA GLY A 614 15.64 16.44 12.25
C GLY A 614 15.02 17.53 13.13
N VAL A 615 14.57 18.63 12.51
CA VAL A 615 13.91 19.72 13.25
C VAL A 615 12.54 19.28 13.77
N ILE A 616 11.77 18.51 12.97
CA ILE A 616 10.51 17.92 13.42
C ILE A 616 10.76 16.98 14.62
N GLY A 617 11.82 16.17 14.57
CA GLY A 617 12.24 15.34 15.69
C GLY A 617 12.47 16.17 16.96
N THR A 618 13.20 17.27 16.84
CA THR A 618 13.45 18.19 17.96
C THR A 618 12.16 18.80 18.51
N ILE A 619 11.26 19.27 17.65
CA ILE A 619 9.97 19.87 18.05
C ILE A 619 9.09 18.84 18.79
N LEU A 620 9.09 17.58 18.33
CA LEU A 620 8.26 16.51 18.89
C LEU A 620 8.94 15.77 20.06
N GLY A 621 10.20 16.07 20.37
CA GLY A 621 10.97 15.32 21.37
C GLY A 621 11.24 13.87 20.97
N LEU A 622 11.27 13.57 19.67
CA LEU A 622 11.47 12.23 19.12
C LEU A 622 12.91 12.10 18.57
N PRO A 623 13.55 10.93 18.65
CA PRO A 623 14.86 10.69 18.06
C PRO A 623 14.75 10.50 16.54
N LEU A 624 14.20 11.50 15.84
CA LEU A 624 14.05 11.50 14.39
C LEU A 624 15.12 12.36 13.76
N ASP A 625 15.91 11.77 12.89
CA ASP A 625 16.86 12.47 12.03
C ASP A 625 17.05 11.66 10.73
N ILE A 626 17.93 12.08 9.86
CA ILE A 626 18.22 11.39 8.60
C ILE A 626 19.74 11.28 8.37
N ARG A 627 20.14 10.16 7.77
CA ARG A 627 21.53 9.98 7.31
C ARG A 627 21.50 9.50 5.86
N HIS A 628 22.07 10.34 4.98
CA HIS A 628 22.22 10.00 3.56
C HIS A 628 23.70 9.89 3.22
N ILE A 629 24.09 8.85 2.50
CA ILE A 629 25.51 8.48 2.27
C ILE A 629 26.39 9.63 1.79
N ALA A 630 25.94 10.43 0.82
CA ALA A 630 26.76 11.49 0.25
C ALA A 630 26.95 12.66 1.23
N PHE A 631 25.94 13.00 2.05
CA PHE A 631 26.08 13.97 3.14
C PHE A 631 26.94 13.43 4.28
N ALA A 632 26.84 12.14 4.58
CA ALA A 632 27.70 11.47 5.55
C ALA A 632 29.19 11.57 5.15
N ALA A 633 29.49 11.39 3.86
CA ALA A 633 30.84 11.57 3.33
C ALA A 633 31.32 13.03 3.46
N ALA A 634 30.49 14.02 3.14
CA ALA A 634 30.81 15.43 3.34
C ALA A 634 31.01 15.76 4.83
N ASN A 635 30.17 15.22 5.72
CA ASN A 635 30.30 15.42 7.16
C ASN A 635 31.62 14.89 7.72
N LEU A 636 32.14 13.76 7.23
CA LEU A 636 33.48 13.28 7.59
C LEU A 636 34.57 14.28 7.16
N GLY A 637 34.46 14.85 5.95
CA GLY A 637 35.37 15.90 5.50
C GLY A 637 35.34 17.14 6.41
N TYR A 638 34.16 17.59 6.81
CA TYR A 638 34.00 18.72 7.74
C TYR A 638 34.46 18.38 9.16
N ALA A 639 34.26 17.15 9.62
CA ALA A 639 34.79 16.71 10.91
C ALA A 639 36.34 16.77 10.93
N LEU A 640 37.01 16.32 9.84
CA LEU A 640 38.45 16.42 9.69
C LEU A 640 38.95 17.89 9.85
N ILE A 641 38.21 18.85 9.26
CA ILE A 641 38.53 20.28 9.42
C ILE A 641 38.35 20.73 10.87
N GLY A 642 37.25 20.37 11.53
CA GLY A 642 36.95 20.72 12.91
C GLY A 642 38.05 20.26 13.88
N PHE A 643 38.68 19.12 13.61
CA PHE A 643 39.80 18.57 14.36
C PHE A 643 41.16 18.94 13.79
N GLN A 644 41.24 19.85 12.81
CA GLN A 644 42.52 20.28 12.21
C GLN A 644 43.38 19.08 11.73
N PHE A 645 42.72 18.03 11.20
CA PHE A 645 43.33 16.75 10.80
C PHE A 645 43.97 15.93 11.92
N ALA A 646 43.78 16.29 13.21
CA ALA A 646 44.33 15.58 14.35
C ALA A 646 43.54 14.34 14.78
N LEU A 647 42.61 13.84 13.93
CA LEU A 647 41.88 12.61 14.21
C LEU A 647 42.75 11.36 14.05
N PRO A 648 42.68 10.38 14.98
CA PRO A 648 43.40 9.12 14.84
C PRO A 648 42.81 8.34 13.64
N LEU A 649 43.69 7.62 12.93
CA LEU A 649 43.30 6.83 11.75
C LEU A 649 42.13 5.89 12.05
N GLN A 650 42.10 5.31 13.27
CA GLN A 650 40.99 4.43 13.69
C GLN A 650 39.64 5.15 13.66
N ALA A 651 39.54 6.39 14.10
CA ALA A 651 38.30 7.16 14.06
C ALA A 651 37.85 7.47 12.62
N VAL A 652 38.83 7.78 11.74
CA VAL A 652 38.51 7.99 10.29
C VAL A 652 38.04 6.71 9.65
N LEU A 653 38.68 5.57 9.91
CA LEU A 653 38.25 4.27 9.39
C LEU A 653 36.88 3.85 9.92
N TRP A 654 36.60 4.13 11.20
CA TRP A 654 35.30 3.90 11.83
C TRP A 654 34.20 4.75 11.19
N GLY A 655 34.45 6.02 10.95
CA GLY A 655 33.56 6.91 10.21
C GLY A 655 33.32 6.45 8.76
N ALA A 656 34.38 5.98 8.07
CA ALA A 656 34.27 5.41 6.72
C ALA A 656 33.40 4.13 6.71
N LEU A 657 33.54 3.26 7.72
CA LEU A 657 32.66 2.10 7.90
C LEU A 657 31.20 2.53 8.12
N GLY A 658 30.99 3.57 8.93
CA GLY A 658 29.67 4.17 9.14
C GLY A 658 29.05 4.69 7.84
N ILE A 659 29.82 5.41 7.02
CA ILE A 659 29.37 5.86 5.69
C ILE A 659 28.94 4.68 4.82
N ALA A 660 29.73 3.60 4.80
CA ALA A 660 29.39 2.39 4.05
C ALA A 660 28.10 1.73 4.57
N ALA A 661 27.93 1.62 5.89
CA ALA A 661 26.74 1.08 6.53
C ALA A 661 25.49 1.93 6.26
N ILE A 662 25.60 3.26 6.34
CA ILE A 662 24.54 4.22 5.96
C ILE A 662 24.14 4.02 4.51
N GLY A 663 25.11 3.92 3.60
CA GLY A 663 24.86 3.73 2.17
C GLY A 663 24.15 2.41 1.85
N LEU A 664 24.61 1.33 2.49
CA LEU A 664 23.98 0.01 2.33
C LEU A 664 22.53 0.01 2.83
N THR A 665 22.28 0.71 3.94
CA THR A 665 20.93 0.85 4.51
C THR A 665 20.02 1.70 3.60
N ASN A 666 20.51 2.88 3.13
CA ASN A 666 19.76 3.71 2.18
C ASN A 666 19.37 2.92 0.94
N LEU A 667 20.35 2.21 0.34
CA LEU A 667 20.16 1.39 -0.85
C LEU A 667 19.18 0.23 -0.59
N GLY A 668 19.43 -0.55 0.47
CA GLY A 668 18.68 -1.74 0.80
C GLY A 668 17.21 -1.44 1.09
N VAL A 669 16.93 -0.43 1.92
CA VAL A 669 15.56 -0.04 2.27
C VAL A 669 14.81 0.50 1.06
N SER A 670 15.42 1.41 0.28
CA SER A 670 14.77 2.00 -0.88
C SER A 670 14.48 0.94 -1.96
N PHE A 671 15.44 0.07 -2.25
CA PHE A 671 15.29 -1.00 -3.23
C PHE A 671 14.24 -2.03 -2.81
N TRP A 672 14.27 -2.49 -1.55
CA TRP A 672 13.32 -3.47 -1.04
C TRP A 672 11.89 -2.96 -1.10
N LEU A 673 11.65 -1.71 -0.68
CA LEU A 673 10.33 -1.09 -0.74
C LEU A 673 9.84 -0.91 -2.19
N ALA A 674 10.72 -0.45 -3.09
CA ALA A 674 10.39 -0.27 -4.49
C ALA A 674 10.07 -1.60 -5.18
N LEU A 675 10.88 -2.63 -4.95
CA LEU A 675 10.67 -3.96 -5.51
C LEU A 675 9.37 -4.58 -5.00
N ARG A 676 9.13 -4.52 -3.69
CA ARG A 676 7.89 -5.02 -3.08
C ARG A 676 6.65 -4.32 -3.66
N THR A 677 6.72 -3.01 -3.85
CA THR A 677 5.64 -2.22 -4.44
C THR A 677 5.42 -2.60 -5.90
N ALA A 678 6.50 -2.74 -6.68
CA ALA A 678 6.44 -3.11 -8.09
C ALA A 678 5.88 -4.52 -8.32
N LEU A 679 6.29 -5.51 -7.50
CA LEU A 679 5.74 -6.87 -7.55
C LEU A 679 4.27 -6.89 -7.14
N GLY A 680 3.89 -6.16 -6.10
CA GLY A 680 2.50 -6.02 -5.66
C GLY A 680 1.61 -5.39 -6.73
N ALA A 681 2.09 -4.38 -7.44
CA ALA A 681 1.40 -3.72 -8.53
C ALA A 681 1.08 -4.67 -9.70
N ARG A 682 2.01 -5.54 -10.02
CA ARG A 682 1.88 -6.52 -11.10
C ARG A 682 1.19 -7.81 -10.66
N ARG A 683 0.80 -7.93 -9.39
CA ARG A 683 0.22 -9.14 -8.77
C ARG A 683 1.10 -10.38 -8.91
N ILE A 684 2.43 -10.18 -9.01
CA ILE A 684 3.40 -11.26 -9.14
C ILE A 684 3.73 -11.80 -7.75
N ARG A 685 3.47 -13.09 -7.52
CA ARG A 685 3.98 -13.84 -6.37
C ARG A 685 5.23 -14.58 -6.84
N PHE A 686 6.39 -14.05 -6.52
CA PHE A 686 7.65 -14.70 -6.85
C PHE A 686 8.06 -15.64 -5.70
N GLU A 687 7.98 -16.94 -5.91
CA GLU A 687 8.23 -17.98 -4.89
C GLU A 687 9.67 -18.52 -4.93
N HIS A 688 10.45 -18.18 -5.96
CA HIS A 688 11.75 -18.78 -6.24
C HIS A 688 12.95 -17.93 -5.75
N TRP A 689 12.81 -17.24 -4.60
CA TRP A 689 13.89 -16.43 -4.03
C TRP A 689 15.16 -17.24 -3.72
N GLY A 690 15.02 -18.47 -3.22
CA GLY A 690 16.15 -19.34 -2.87
C GLY A 690 17.02 -19.67 -4.09
N PRO A 691 16.48 -20.21 -5.19
CA PRO A 691 17.21 -20.43 -6.43
C PRO A 691 17.87 -19.17 -7.00
N LEU A 692 17.20 -18.01 -6.97
CA LEU A 692 17.74 -16.74 -7.46
C LEU A 692 18.94 -16.28 -6.62
N LEU A 693 18.80 -16.22 -5.30
CA LEU A 693 19.89 -15.83 -4.40
C LEU A 693 21.08 -16.80 -4.50
N GLY A 694 20.80 -18.11 -4.66
CA GLY A 694 21.82 -19.11 -4.93
C GLY A 694 22.56 -18.88 -6.25
N ALA A 695 21.85 -18.49 -7.31
CA ALA A 695 22.45 -18.17 -8.61
C ALA A 695 23.30 -16.90 -8.55
N ILE A 696 22.80 -15.83 -7.89
CA ILE A 696 23.56 -14.58 -7.64
C ILE A 696 24.82 -14.90 -6.84
N GLY A 697 24.73 -15.69 -5.77
CA GLY A 697 25.88 -16.08 -4.94
C GLY A 697 26.93 -16.88 -5.72
N ARG A 698 26.51 -17.85 -6.56
CA ARG A 698 27.41 -18.60 -7.44
C ARG A 698 28.11 -17.70 -8.45
N ARG A 699 27.38 -16.78 -9.10
CA ARG A 699 27.94 -15.82 -10.05
C ARG A 699 28.94 -14.89 -9.35
N PHE A 700 28.59 -14.37 -8.18
CA PHE A 700 29.48 -13.50 -7.40
C PHE A 700 30.78 -14.20 -7.01
N ARG A 701 30.74 -15.47 -6.56
CA ARG A 701 31.95 -16.26 -6.23
C ARG A 701 32.80 -16.54 -7.46
N ARG A 702 32.19 -16.83 -8.62
CA ARG A 702 32.94 -17.14 -9.87
C ARG A 702 33.47 -15.89 -10.57
N GLN A 703 32.71 -14.81 -10.57
CA GLN A 703 33.02 -13.59 -11.31
C GLN A 703 32.67 -12.32 -10.52
N PRO A 704 33.32 -12.05 -9.37
CA PRO A 704 32.98 -10.88 -8.53
C PRO A 704 33.14 -9.55 -9.29
N ARG A 705 34.08 -9.49 -10.23
CA ARG A 705 34.29 -8.31 -11.07
C ARG A 705 33.08 -7.94 -11.92
N SER A 706 32.22 -8.90 -12.27
CA SER A 706 31.01 -8.63 -13.04
C SER A 706 29.99 -7.76 -12.30
N PHE A 707 30.03 -7.73 -10.97
CA PHE A 707 29.20 -6.88 -10.12
C PHE A 707 29.82 -5.50 -9.84
N LEU A 708 31.12 -5.35 -10.11
CA LEU A 708 31.88 -4.12 -9.81
C LEU A 708 32.16 -3.29 -11.06
N LEU A 709 32.53 -3.94 -12.16
CA LEU A 709 32.96 -3.31 -13.39
C LEU A 709 32.27 -3.93 -14.61
N PRO A 710 31.92 -3.15 -15.63
CA PRO A 710 31.35 -3.67 -16.86
C PRO A 710 32.40 -4.49 -17.67
N PRO A 711 31.95 -5.44 -18.49
CA PRO A 711 32.83 -6.25 -19.35
C PRO A 711 33.65 -5.38 -20.30
N ARG A 712 34.79 -5.89 -20.72
CA ARG A 712 35.70 -5.17 -21.65
C ARG A 712 35.14 -5.10 -23.08
N THR A 713 34.31 -6.03 -23.47
CA THR A 713 33.63 -6.10 -24.79
C THR A 713 32.10 -6.05 -24.56
N PRO A 714 31.32 -5.33 -25.37
CA PRO A 714 29.87 -5.46 -25.36
C PRO A 714 29.54 -6.90 -25.70
N SER A 715 28.66 -7.53 -24.95
CA SER A 715 28.09 -8.81 -25.36
C SER A 715 27.17 -8.58 -26.57
N ASN A 716 27.72 -8.62 -27.78
CA ASN A 716 26.94 -8.85 -29.01
C ASN A 716 26.32 -10.25 -28.87
N GLN A 717 25.17 -10.35 -28.29
CA GLN A 717 24.24 -11.46 -28.40
C GLN A 717 22.84 -10.88 -28.52
N ALA A 718 22.57 -10.34 -29.71
CA ALA A 718 21.23 -10.26 -30.25
C ALA A 718 21.28 -11.19 -31.47
N GLY A 719 20.79 -12.40 -31.29
CA GLY A 719 20.42 -13.34 -32.29
C GLY A 719 19.07 -13.91 -31.93
#